data_0638bb390d667a989cc413ae4f3b3393
#
_entry.id   0638bb390d667a989cc413ae4f3b3393
#
_cell.length_a   1.000
_cell.length_b   1.000
_cell.length_c   1.000
_cell.angle_alpha   90.00
_cell.angle_beta   90.00
_cell.angle_gamma   90.00
#
_symmetry.space_group_name_H-M   'P 1'
#
loop_
_entity.id
_entity.type
_entity.pdbx_description
1 polymer ?
#
loop_
_entity_poly.entity_id
_entity_poly.type
_entity_poly.pdbx_seq_one_letter_code
_entity_poly.pdbx_strand_id
1 'polypeptide(L)'
;MHWMDFFFVRLLCSMDWLFLSRSARDLAVRLNRVLLGIALVCGLSLGSSAWAGNVGAGAKVGLGYLYCLSGAAPLICANGPDAVAEMTIAGVNSKNDGAMNAACNGGCTYEFDSVNNGNYSYRYMGPPDGKMIGDFAALLTGQCAPGYMRQSDGTCQLTPPVQVCSAGSLAVPGSGVATASERDGGGSAELPITLAYRSSSRYGMGAGGGQWMLDWQRRLDTSLAAEPTPEVTVQREGGEISTFTPNGTTWSAPNTQDTLQPIADANGNTTGWQYTVVDTGMVERYDTSGKLQSVRDRNGRTTTLAYNAANQLTTVTAPSGRSLSLAYNSQNRVASVTAPDGAVTGYGYNSAGILSTVTHPDGTTRQYLYEDGRFPTVLTGIVDENGSRYATYAYDDKIRTTSSALAGGVNQYQFQYGDNYQTTVTDPTGKTSVYSFLKQNSVLLPTSISAPCGLCGSTRKSSSYDANNNLTQEIDYNGTVTTHAYDSEKREIQRVDGAGTSSARTTTTVWHKLWNLPTQIASPTKLETYSYDSNGNLTRYSETPTADSDGSQGINAATTGVARTTNWTYTADGQVATHRGPRANLSTATTYVYRTADDTATPPQYRKGDLYQIIDPLGHATTINRYDASGRPLQMTDANGTVTAFTYSNRGWLISQTITPASETGQTTNYSYDAVGQLTKATLPDGSSVSFTYDAAHRLTGAADSQGNSIAYTLDAMGNRTQEQVTDPNGVLTRRVDRVFDSMNRPLRVTQQGVLPSGSTSDTPIKVVPAGITASSTYDNNVPARAIDGDGSAWIASGYATQWIEVDLGAAVPLKKVRMLVSQSPAGQTTHVVTGGTSPAPTTVLQTLSGNTSDGQWLEAALDGSVSVRYIRITTTSSPSWVSWHELEFYR
;
A
#
# COMPACT_ATOMS: atom_id res chain seq x y z
N MET A 1 -3.54 3.80 -11.27
CA MET A 1 -2.09 3.61 -11.31
C MET A 1 -1.50 3.33 -9.92
N HIS A 2 -1.88 4.02 -8.85
CA HIS A 2 -1.43 3.71 -7.48
C HIS A 2 -1.77 2.28 -7.00
N TRP A 3 -2.87 1.70 -7.46
CA TRP A 3 -3.27 0.31 -7.16
C TRP A 3 -2.45 -0.73 -7.94
N MET A 4 -2.07 -0.41 -9.17
CA MET A 4 -1.24 -1.29 -10.00
C MET A 4 0.21 -1.36 -9.50
N ASP A 5 0.81 -0.23 -9.12
CA ASP A 5 2.16 -0.19 -8.53
C ASP A 5 2.23 -0.99 -7.22
N PHE A 6 1.17 -0.92 -6.42
CA PHE A 6 1.05 -1.66 -5.16
C PHE A 6 0.95 -3.18 -5.38
N PHE A 7 0.23 -3.58 -6.41
CA PHE A 7 0.01 -4.99 -6.73
C PHE A 7 1.26 -5.63 -7.37
N PHE A 8 1.94 -4.91 -8.25
CA PHE A 8 3.13 -5.40 -8.95
C PHE A 8 4.33 -5.55 -8.02
N VAL A 9 4.57 -4.59 -7.15
CA VAL A 9 5.65 -4.65 -6.15
C VAL A 9 5.37 -5.80 -5.15
N ARG A 10 4.12 -5.99 -4.73
CA ARG A 10 3.73 -7.11 -3.86
C ARG A 10 3.87 -8.48 -4.55
N LEU A 11 3.64 -8.56 -5.86
CA LEU A 11 3.81 -9.78 -6.64
C LEU A 11 5.29 -10.19 -6.72
N LEU A 12 6.19 -9.24 -6.93
CA LEU A 12 7.63 -9.48 -7.03
C LEU A 12 8.25 -9.92 -5.70
N CYS A 13 7.82 -9.31 -4.59
CA CYS A 13 8.40 -9.58 -3.28
C CYS A 13 7.83 -10.82 -2.58
N SER A 14 6.73 -11.39 -3.08
CA SER A 14 6.10 -12.58 -2.50
C SER A 14 6.48 -13.89 -3.18
N MET A 15 7.31 -13.86 -4.22
CA MET A 15 7.87 -15.06 -4.82
C MET A 15 9.16 -15.44 -4.09
N ASP A 16 9.09 -16.46 -3.23
CA ASP A 16 10.27 -17.07 -2.60
C ASP A 16 11.14 -17.78 -3.64
N TRP A 17 12.23 -17.16 -4.03
CA TRP A 17 13.13 -17.58 -5.10
C TRP A 17 13.97 -18.82 -4.80
N LEU A 18 14.09 -19.20 -3.53
CA LEU A 18 15.08 -20.16 -3.05
C LEU A 18 14.79 -21.63 -3.38
N PHE A 19 13.56 -22.00 -3.75
CA PHE A 19 13.15 -23.40 -3.92
C PHE A 19 12.46 -23.75 -5.23
N LEU A 20 12.53 -22.89 -6.24
CA LEU A 20 11.99 -23.19 -7.55
C LEU A 20 12.92 -24.14 -8.33
N SER A 21 12.34 -25.07 -9.09
CA SER A 21 13.09 -25.90 -10.05
C SER A 21 13.82 -25.00 -11.07
N ARG A 22 14.79 -25.53 -11.80
CA ARG A 22 15.57 -24.75 -12.80
C ARG A 22 14.64 -24.03 -13.80
N SER A 23 13.56 -24.70 -14.24
CA SER A 23 12.53 -24.14 -15.12
C SER A 23 11.69 -23.04 -14.43
N ALA A 24 11.38 -23.20 -13.16
CA ALA A 24 10.64 -22.18 -12.42
C ALA A 24 11.51 -20.98 -12.02
N ARG A 25 12.83 -21.15 -11.85
CA ARG A 25 13.80 -20.04 -11.72
C ARG A 25 13.94 -19.26 -13.01
N ASP A 26 13.97 -19.94 -14.16
CA ASP A 26 13.99 -19.30 -15.47
C ASP A 26 12.71 -18.50 -15.72
N LEU A 27 11.55 -18.99 -15.27
CA LEU A 27 10.29 -18.28 -15.30
C LEU A 27 10.33 -17.02 -14.43
N ALA A 28 10.82 -17.14 -13.22
CA ALA A 28 10.94 -16.02 -12.30
C ALA A 28 11.94 -14.96 -12.80
N VAL A 29 13.06 -15.35 -13.40
CA VAL A 29 14.02 -14.44 -14.05
C VAL A 29 13.39 -13.75 -15.26
N ARG A 30 12.60 -14.47 -16.06
CA ARG A 30 11.88 -13.91 -17.21
C ARG A 30 10.78 -12.95 -16.77
N LEU A 31 10.01 -13.32 -15.73
CA LEU A 31 8.99 -12.46 -15.11
C LEU A 31 9.60 -11.16 -14.60
N ASN A 32 10.76 -11.24 -13.94
CA ASN A 32 11.45 -10.09 -13.38
C ASN A 32 11.96 -9.13 -14.49
N ARG A 33 12.42 -9.65 -15.63
CA ARG A 33 12.79 -8.80 -16.78
C ARG A 33 11.58 -8.10 -17.39
N VAL A 34 10.43 -8.77 -17.45
CA VAL A 34 9.17 -8.22 -17.93
C VAL A 34 8.67 -7.12 -16.99
N LEU A 35 8.70 -7.37 -15.69
CA LEU A 35 8.20 -6.44 -14.68
C LEU A 35 9.15 -5.27 -14.43
N LEU A 36 10.46 -5.45 -14.58
CA LEU A 36 11.45 -4.36 -14.55
C LEU A 36 11.24 -3.38 -15.71
N GLY A 37 10.86 -3.88 -16.89
CA GLY A 37 10.46 -3.04 -18.02
C GLY A 37 9.24 -2.18 -17.71
N ILE A 38 8.22 -2.73 -17.05
CA ILE A 38 7.00 -2.02 -16.65
C ILE A 38 7.31 -0.97 -15.57
N ALA A 39 8.09 -1.32 -14.55
CA ALA A 39 8.48 -0.39 -13.48
C ALA A 39 9.29 0.80 -14.01
N LEU A 40 10.17 0.58 -14.99
CA LEU A 40 10.95 1.64 -15.63
C LEU A 40 10.05 2.60 -16.43
N VAL A 41 9.05 2.08 -17.11
CA VAL A 41 8.09 2.90 -17.88
C VAL A 41 7.15 3.68 -16.97
N CYS A 42 6.65 3.07 -15.90
CA CYS A 42 5.82 3.76 -14.91
C CYS A 42 6.58 4.84 -14.14
N GLY A 43 7.86 4.62 -13.81
CA GLY A 43 8.71 5.62 -13.17
C GLY A 43 9.01 6.84 -14.05
N LEU A 44 9.07 6.67 -15.36
CA LEU A 44 9.32 7.74 -16.32
C LEU A 44 8.06 8.51 -16.74
N SER A 45 6.87 7.91 -16.59
CA SER A 45 5.60 8.58 -16.89
C SER A 45 5.06 9.44 -15.74
N LEU A 46 5.65 9.35 -14.55
CA LEU A 46 5.37 10.27 -13.44
C LEU A 46 6.13 11.56 -13.71
N GLY A 47 5.49 12.47 -14.47
CA GLY A 47 6.03 13.76 -14.82
C GLY A 47 6.49 14.55 -13.60
N SER A 48 7.70 14.99 -13.64
CA SER A 48 8.34 16.18 -13.03
C SER A 48 7.97 16.65 -11.63
N SER A 49 7.28 15.93 -10.80
CA SER A 49 7.23 16.23 -9.37
C SER A 49 8.12 15.24 -8.64
N ALA A 50 9.35 15.62 -8.53
CA ALA A 50 10.45 15.18 -7.69
C ALA A 50 10.14 14.06 -6.70
N TRP A 51 10.58 12.87 -7.04
CA TRP A 51 10.87 11.83 -6.07
C TRP A 51 12.38 11.88 -5.79
N ALA A 52 12.77 12.44 -4.68
CA ALA A 52 14.14 12.45 -4.23
C ALA A 52 14.22 12.03 -2.75
N GLY A 53 14.59 10.81 -2.48
CA GLY A 53 14.94 10.31 -1.16
C GLY A 53 15.67 8.98 -1.27
N ASN A 54 16.75 8.84 -0.53
CA ASN A 54 17.49 7.59 -0.42
C ASN A 54 16.60 6.53 0.21
N VAL A 55 16.33 5.46 -0.50
CA VAL A 55 15.73 4.29 0.10
C VAL A 55 16.83 3.56 0.88
N GLY A 56 16.94 3.90 2.15
CA GLY A 56 17.62 3.03 3.11
C GLY A 56 16.87 1.70 3.25
N ALA A 57 17.49 0.70 3.80
CA ALA A 57 16.93 -0.65 3.94
C ALA A 57 15.55 -0.62 4.64
N GLY A 58 14.48 -0.49 3.88
CA GLY A 58 13.09 -0.58 4.33
C GLY A 58 12.24 0.62 3.97
N ALA A 59 11.28 0.41 3.08
CA ALA A 59 10.23 1.38 2.79
C ALA A 59 8.88 0.85 3.31
N LYS A 60 8.16 1.68 4.06
CA LYS A 60 6.77 1.37 4.41
C LYS A 60 5.88 1.68 3.24
N VAL A 61 5.16 0.69 2.73
CA VAL A 61 4.19 0.86 1.66
C VAL A 61 2.85 0.32 2.13
N GLY A 62 1.89 1.19 2.43
CA GLY A 62 0.56 0.80 2.89
C GLY A 62 0.53 0.09 4.24
N LEU A 63 -0.36 -0.88 4.43
CA LEU A 63 -0.62 -1.60 5.68
C LEU A 63 0.47 -2.64 6.06
N GLY A 64 1.58 -2.69 5.37
CA GLY A 64 2.70 -3.59 5.66
C GLY A 64 4.02 -2.91 5.38
N TYR A 65 5.05 -3.33 6.08
CA TYR A 65 6.41 -2.94 5.76
C TYR A 65 6.95 -3.83 4.65
N LEU A 66 7.38 -3.24 3.56
CA LEU A 66 8.13 -3.92 2.54
C LEU A 66 9.59 -3.50 2.70
N TYR A 67 10.46 -4.42 3.03
CA TYR A 67 11.88 -4.18 3.14
C TYR A 67 12.57 -4.57 1.85
N CYS A 68 13.27 -3.63 1.24
CA CYS A 68 13.94 -3.82 -0.03
C CYS A 68 15.43 -3.47 0.11
N LEU A 69 16.29 -4.32 -0.39
CA LEU A 69 17.71 -4.02 -0.55
C LEU A 69 17.90 -3.22 -1.83
N SER A 70 18.35 -1.97 -1.70
CA SER A 70 18.72 -1.13 -2.83
C SER A 70 20.13 -1.48 -3.32
N GLY A 71 20.30 -1.65 -4.60
CA GLY A 71 21.61 -1.84 -5.23
C GLY A 71 21.90 -3.26 -5.74
N ALA A 72 21.02 -4.22 -5.51
CA ALA A 72 21.07 -5.51 -6.19
C ALA A 72 20.01 -5.57 -7.29
N ALA A 73 20.37 -6.02 -8.46
CA ALA A 73 19.37 -6.36 -9.48
C ALA A 73 19.28 -7.89 -9.58
N PRO A 74 18.11 -8.53 -9.36
CA PRO A 74 16.79 -7.92 -9.09
C PRO A 74 16.63 -7.38 -7.65
N LEU A 75 15.73 -6.42 -7.46
CA LEU A 75 15.40 -5.87 -6.15
C LEU A 75 14.86 -6.97 -5.24
N ILE A 76 15.51 -7.21 -4.10
CA ILE A 76 15.08 -8.20 -3.12
C ILE A 76 14.20 -7.48 -2.10
N CYS A 77 12.95 -7.91 -1.99
CA CYS A 77 11.97 -7.33 -1.08
C CYS A 77 11.31 -8.41 -0.21
N ALA A 78 11.06 -8.10 1.06
CA ALA A 78 10.38 -8.99 1.99
C ALA A 78 9.51 -8.22 3.00
N ASN A 79 8.55 -8.90 3.63
CA ASN A 79 7.59 -8.31 4.56
C ASN A 79 8.15 -8.15 5.99
N GLY A 80 9.45 -7.91 6.14
CA GLY A 80 10.08 -7.64 7.43
C GLY A 80 11.60 -7.63 7.30
N PRO A 81 12.29 -6.95 8.21
CA PRO A 81 13.76 -6.84 8.17
C PRO A 81 14.44 -8.20 8.34
N ASP A 82 13.91 -9.08 9.19
CA ASP A 82 14.45 -10.41 9.44
C ASP A 82 14.34 -11.29 8.19
N ALA A 83 13.20 -11.23 7.48
CA ALA A 83 13.01 -11.99 6.25
C ALA A 83 13.95 -11.53 5.12
N VAL A 84 14.26 -10.23 5.03
CA VAL A 84 15.27 -9.72 4.08
C VAL A 84 16.66 -10.17 4.49
N ALA A 85 16.97 -10.14 5.79
CA ALA A 85 18.26 -10.59 6.32
C ALA A 85 18.48 -12.08 6.07
N GLU A 86 17.50 -12.94 6.35
CA GLU A 86 17.57 -14.38 6.10
C GLU A 86 17.74 -14.70 4.61
N MET A 87 16.98 -14.03 3.74
CA MET A 87 17.12 -14.19 2.29
C MET A 87 18.51 -13.78 1.79
N THR A 88 19.07 -12.70 2.35
CA THR A 88 20.38 -12.19 1.97
C THR A 88 21.50 -13.10 2.50
N ILE A 89 21.38 -13.58 3.74
CA ILE A 89 22.35 -14.50 4.34
C ILE A 89 22.35 -15.83 3.59
N ALA A 90 21.17 -16.36 3.23
CA ALA A 90 21.08 -17.60 2.45
C ALA A 90 21.66 -17.45 1.04
N GLY A 91 21.43 -16.30 0.37
CA GLY A 91 22.00 -16.00 -0.94
C GLY A 91 23.52 -15.76 -0.93
N VAL A 92 24.03 -15.16 0.13
CA VAL A 92 25.47 -14.86 0.30
C VAL A 92 26.26 -16.10 0.73
N ASN A 93 25.68 -16.97 1.55
CA ASN A 93 26.35 -18.16 2.06
C ASN A 93 26.31 -19.37 1.12
N SER A 94 25.42 -19.38 0.10
CA SER A 94 25.44 -20.44 -0.90
C SER A 94 26.46 -20.12 -1.98
N LYS A 95 27.65 -20.69 -1.85
CA LYS A 95 28.75 -20.61 -2.83
C LYS A 95 28.42 -21.09 -4.25
N ASN A 96 27.17 -21.51 -4.51
CA ASN A 96 26.74 -22.12 -5.76
C ASN A 96 25.42 -21.56 -6.34
N ASP A 97 24.88 -20.46 -5.84
CA ASP A 97 23.63 -19.95 -6.35
C ASP A 97 23.84 -18.95 -7.50
N GLY A 98 23.69 -19.45 -8.73
CA GLY A 98 23.98 -18.74 -9.98
C GLY A 98 23.14 -17.47 -10.23
N ALA A 99 22.11 -17.17 -9.40
CA ALA A 99 21.23 -16.02 -9.60
C ALA A 99 21.88 -14.70 -9.15
N MET A 100 22.65 -14.70 -8.04
CA MET A 100 23.42 -13.51 -7.63
C MET A 100 24.71 -13.34 -8.44
N ASN A 101 25.35 -14.43 -8.84
CA ASN A 101 26.54 -14.38 -9.70
C ASN A 101 26.22 -13.88 -11.12
N ALA A 102 25.02 -14.10 -11.64
CA ALA A 102 24.61 -13.61 -12.96
C ALA A 102 24.39 -12.08 -12.98
N ALA A 103 23.98 -11.48 -11.88
CA ALA A 103 23.77 -10.03 -11.77
C ALA A 103 25.08 -9.23 -11.69
N CYS A 104 26.17 -9.87 -11.31
CA CYS A 104 27.48 -9.23 -11.09
C CYS A 104 28.64 -9.87 -11.88
N ASN A 105 28.37 -10.64 -12.94
CA ASN A 105 29.43 -11.34 -13.70
C ASN A 105 30.51 -12.05 -12.83
N GLY A 106 30.06 -12.69 -11.75
CA GLY A 106 30.90 -13.61 -10.98
C GLY A 106 31.76 -13.00 -9.86
N GLY A 107 31.37 -11.85 -9.28
CA GLY A 107 32.29 -11.28 -8.29
C GLY A 107 31.76 -10.33 -7.22
N CYS A 108 30.43 -10.16 -7.05
CA CYS A 108 29.93 -9.31 -5.97
C CYS A 108 29.66 -10.10 -4.69
N THR A 109 30.20 -9.61 -3.57
CA THR A 109 29.91 -10.14 -2.24
C THR A 109 29.37 -9.04 -1.34
N TYR A 110 28.41 -9.40 -0.49
CA TYR A 110 27.90 -8.55 0.57
C TYR A 110 28.22 -9.20 1.91
N GLU A 111 28.79 -8.44 2.82
CA GLU A 111 28.95 -8.87 4.20
C GLU A 111 27.96 -8.16 5.10
N PHE A 112 27.33 -8.92 6.00
CA PHE A 112 26.52 -8.37 7.07
C PHE A 112 27.43 -7.63 8.05
N ASP A 113 27.19 -6.33 8.24
CA ASP A 113 28.04 -5.50 9.10
C ASP A 113 27.47 -5.39 10.52
N SER A 114 26.21 -5.06 10.70
CA SER A 114 25.60 -4.98 12.03
C SER A 114 24.08 -4.83 12.00
N VAL A 115 23.42 -5.17 13.13
CA VAL A 115 22.04 -4.79 13.43
C VAL A 115 22.09 -3.72 14.52
N ASN A 116 21.57 -2.54 14.25
CA ASN A 116 21.44 -1.50 15.24
C ASN A 116 19.99 -0.96 15.24
N ASN A 117 19.25 -1.22 16.33
CA ASN A 117 17.87 -0.77 16.53
C ASN A 117 16.89 -1.12 15.39
N GLY A 118 16.94 -2.36 14.87
CA GLY A 118 16.05 -2.81 13.79
C GLY A 118 16.47 -2.38 12.39
N ASN A 119 17.60 -1.70 12.24
CA ASN A 119 18.22 -1.43 10.95
C ASN A 119 19.36 -2.41 10.70
N TYR A 120 19.32 -3.10 9.58
CA TYR A 120 20.36 -4.02 9.13
C TYR A 120 21.31 -3.26 8.21
N SER A 121 22.60 -3.23 8.51
CA SER A 121 23.63 -2.68 7.62
C SER A 121 24.42 -3.80 6.96
N TYR A 122 24.60 -3.67 5.64
CA TYR A 122 25.39 -4.59 4.83
C TYR A 122 26.48 -3.80 4.13
N ARG A 123 27.69 -4.33 4.16
CA ARG A 123 28.81 -3.77 3.42
C ARG A 123 28.87 -4.39 2.04
N TYR A 124 28.80 -3.57 1.01
CA TYR A 124 29.06 -3.99 -0.37
C TYR A 124 30.57 -4.12 -0.59
N MET A 125 30.99 -5.33 -0.88
CA MET A 125 32.38 -5.65 -1.26
C MET A 125 32.42 -5.81 -2.78
N GLY A 126 32.54 -4.71 -3.51
CA GLY A 126 32.46 -4.66 -4.98
C GLY A 126 33.27 -5.72 -5.73
N PRO A 127 33.04 -5.90 -7.04
CA PRO A 127 33.80 -6.82 -7.85
C PRO A 127 35.30 -6.42 -7.88
N PRO A 128 36.18 -7.37 -8.02
CA PRO A 128 37.65 -7.13 -8.01
C PRO A 128 38.16 -6.15 -9.07
N ASP A 129 37.35 -5.87 -10.08
CA ASP A 129 37.71 -5.01 -11.23
C ASP A 129 37.15 -3.57 -11.17
N GLY A 130 36.43 -3.22 -10.11
CA GLY A 130 35.90 -1.85 -9.87
C GLY A 130 34.83 -1.37 -10.85
N LYS A 131 34.29 -2.25 -11.70
CA LYS A 131 33.20 -1.90 -12.61
C LYS A 131 31.87 -1.91 -11.88
N MET A 132 31.31 -0.74 -11.63
CA MET A 132 29.96 -0.56 -11.09
C MET A 132 28.93 -0.73 -12.18
N ILE A 133 28.01 -1.67 -11.98
CA ILE A 133 26.76 -1.71 -12.73
C ILE A 133 25.91 -0.54 -12.23
N GLY A 134 25.53 0.35 -13.15
CA GLY A 134 24.92 1.65 -12.90
C GLY A 134 23.91 1.75 -11.75
N ASP A 135 23.96 2.87 -11.09
CA ASP A 135 23.16 3.26 -9.93
C ASP A 135 21.65 3.37 -10.26
N PHE A 136 20.90 2.29 -10.10
CA PHE A 136 19.44 2.32 -10.11
C PHE A 136 18.84 3.04 -8.87
N ALA A 137 19.67 3.35 -7.87
CA ALA A 137 19.24 4.09 -6.69
C ALA A 137 18.86 5.56 -6.97
N ALA A 138 19.22 6.11 -8.13
CA ALA A 138 18.94 7.50 -8.48
C ALA A 138 17.46 7.79 -8.84
N LEU A 139 16.63 6.78 -9.10
CA LEU A 139 15.23 6.96 -9.48
C LEU A 139 14.23 6.90 -8.30
N LEU A 140 14.70 6.59 -7.11
CA LEU A 140 13.88 6.48 -5.90
C LEU A 140 14.31 7.46 -4.80
N THR A 141 14.73 8.67 -5.15
CA THR A 141 15.01 9.71 -4.17
C THR A 141 13.72 10.45 -3.83
N GLY A 142 13.01 10.00 -2.77
CA GLY A 142 11.67 10.45 -2.49
C GLY A 142 11.57 11.80 -1.79
N GLN A 143 10.93 12.74 -2.42
CA GLN A 143 10.00 13.59 -1.69
C GLN A 143 8.69 12.80 -1.56
N CYS A 144 8.09 12.86 -0.37
CA CYS A 144 6.75 12.31 -0.21
C CYS A 144 5.81 13.02 -1.20
N ALA A 145 4.84 12.29 -1.76
CA ALA A 145 3.81 12.89 -2.61
C ALA A 145 3.14 14.07 -1.88
N PRO A 146 2.64 15.09 -2.57
CA PRO A 146 1.92 16.19 -1.94
C PRO A 146 0.86 15.67 -0.97
N GLY A 147 0.87 16.16 0.27
CA GLY A 147 0.01 15.65 1.35
C GLY A 147 0.63 14.54 2.21
N TYR A 148 1.87 14.13 1.94
CA TYR A 148 2.61 13.18 2.78
C TYR A 148 3.85 13.84 3.37
N MET A 149 4.06 13.67 4.68
CA MET A 149 5.31 14.04 5.35
C MET A 149 6.21 12.82 5.50
N ARG A 150 7.50 13.04 5.24
CA ARG A 150 8.52 12.03 5.50
C ARG A 150 8.69 11.89 7.02
N GLN A 151 8.48 10.69 7.54
CA GLN A 151 8.75 10.35 8.93
C GLN A 151 10.25 10.17 9.15
N SER A 152 10.67 10.21 10.42
CA SER A 152 12.07 9.98 10.81
C SER A 152 12.62 8.61 10.38
N ASP A 153 11.73 7.64 10.12
CA ASP A 153 12.07 6.31 9.60
C ASP A 153 12.15 6.27 8.06
N GLY A 154 12.06 7.42 7.38
CA GLY A 154 12.12 7.53 5.93
C GLY A 154 10.80 7.23 5.21
N THR A 155 9.73 6.91 5.92
CA THR A 155 8.41 6.66 5.35
C THR A 155 7.68 7.96 5.06
N CYS A 156 6.86 7.96 4.01
CA CYS A 156 5.91 9.03 3.73
C CYS A 156 4.59 8.72 4.42
N GLN A 157 4.20 9.54 5.38
CA GLN A 157 2.91 9.43 6.04
C GLN A 157 2.05 10.63 5.62
N LEU A 158 0.78 10.38 5.27
CA LEU A 158 -0.17 11.48 5.08
C LEU A 158 -0.15 12.35 6.33
N THR A 159 0.09 13.64 6.15
CA THR A 159 -0.18 14.63 7.19
C THR A 159 -1.69 14.77 7.29
N PRO A 160 -2.31 14.34 8.36
CA PRO A 160 -3.74 14.40 8.40
C PRO A 160 -4.22 15.78 8.80
N PRO A 161 -5.27 16.25 8.20
CA PRO A 161 -6.36 16.67 9.06
C PRO A 161 -6.92 15.38 9.65
N VAL A 162 -6.69 15.15 10.93
CA VAL A 162 -7.19 14.05 11.75
C VAL A 162 -7.74 12.87 10.94
N GLN A 163 -6.86 11.95 10.53
CA GLN A 163 -7.31 10.74 9.86
C GLN A 163 -7.90 9.79 10.87
N VAL A 164 -9.22 9.79 10.89
CA VAL A 164 -9.92 8.57 11.27
C VAL A 164 -9.65 7.56 10.16
N CYS A 165 -9.01 6.44 10.48
CA CYS A 165 -8.85 5.36 9.54
C CYS A 165 -10.20 5.09 8.85
N SER A 166 -10.25 5.13 7.52
CA SER A 166 -11.39 4.57 6.82
C SER A 166 -11.37 3.06 7.10
N ALA A 167 -12.41 2.56 7.72
CA ALA A 167 -12.62 1.13 7.83
C ALA A 167 -13.36 0.67 6.57
N GLY A 168 -12.81 -0.30 5.87
CA GLY A 168 -13.32 -0.68 4.56
C GLY A 168 -12.93 0.32 3.46
N SER A 169 -13.38 0.08 2.24
CA SER A 169 -12.99 0.88 1.08
C SER A 169 -13.59 2.30 1.06
N LEU A 170 -14.60 2.62 1.89
CA LEU A 170 -15.38 3.83 1.72
C LEU A 170 -15.88 4.54 2.99
N ALA A 171 -15.92 3.91 4.16
CA ALA A 171 -16.61 4.50 5.31
C ALA A 171 -15.68 5.15 6.32
N VAL A 172 -16.01 6.35 6.77
CA VAL A 172 -15.36 7.05 7.88
C VAL A 172 -16.11 6.75 9.18
N PRO A 173 -15.55 5.95 10.13
CA PRO A 173 -16.27 5.50 11.33
C PRO A 173 -16.86 6.61 12.17
N GLY A 174 -16.19 7.77 12.27
CA GLY A 174 -16.66 8.89 13.09
C GLY A 174 -17.93 9.57 12.54
N SER A 175 -17.99 9.82 11.25
CA SER A 175 -19.09 10.54 10.59
C SER A 175 -20.09 9.63 9.89
N GLY A 176 -19.71 8.41 9.58
CA GLY A 176 -20.50 7.49 8.75
C GLY A 176 -20.54 7.89 7.26
N VAL A 177 -19.73 8.87 6.86
CA VAL A 177 -19.69 9.34 5.47
C VAL A 177 -19.03 8.30 4.59
N ALA A 178 -19.71 7.92 3.51
CA ALA A 178 -19.09 7.14 2.43
C ALA A 178 -18.33 8.07 1.48
N THR A 179 -17.09 7.68 1.13
CA THR A 179 -16.25 8.40 0.15
C THR A 179 -15.69 7.42 -0.85
N ALA A 180 -15.66 7.77 -2.14
CA ALA A 180 -14.95 7.03 -3.18
C ALA A 180 -14.13 8.00 -4.02
N SER A 181 -12.99 7.55 -4.49
CA SER A 181 -12.20 8.28 -5.47
C SER A 181 -11.79 7.32 -6.58
N GLU A 182 -12.13 7.66 -7.80
CA GLU A 182 -11.84 6.84 -8.99
C GLU A 182 -11.07 7.67 -9.99
N ARG A 183 -9.96 7.13 -10.46
CA ARG A 183 -9.16 7.76 -11.51
C ARG A 183 -9.49 7.13 -12.86
N ASP A 184 -10.00 7.94 -13.75
CA ASP A 184 -10.26 7.53 -15.13
C ASP A 184 -8.95 7.44 -15.93
N GLY A 185 -8.80 6.40 -16.73
CA GLY A 185 -7.55 6.05 -17.41
C GLY A 185 -7.20 6.88 -18.63
N GLY A 186 -7.70 8.11 -18.81
CA GLY A 186 -7.45 8.93 -19.99
C GLY A 186 -6.64 10.20 -19.78
N GLY A 187 -6.36 10.59 -18.54
CA GLY A 187 -5.62 11.82 -18.23
C GLY A 187 -4.11 11.69 -18.41
N SER A 188 -3.41 12.82 -18.38
CA SER A 188 -1.95 12.88 -18.25
C SER A 188 -1.52 12.95 -16.79
N ALA A 189 -0.22 12.79 -16.51
CA ALA A 189 0.32 12.99 -15.16
C ALA A 189 0.08 14.41 -14.62
N GLU A 190 0.12 15.42 -15.49
CA GLU A 190 -0.15 16.83 -15.13
C GLU A 190 -1.66 17.13 -15.03
N LEU A 191 -2.49 16.38 -15.73
CA LEU A 191 -3.94 16.58 -15.83
C LEU A 191 -4.67 15.26 -15.56
N PRO A 192 -4.71 14.78 -14.31
CA PRO A 192 -5.48 13.61 -13.96
C PRO A 192 -6.97 13.87 -14.14
N ILE A 193 -7.71 12.83 -14.55
CA ILE A 193 -9.16 12.81 -14.52
C ILE A 193 -9.56 11.96 -13.32
N THR A 194 -9.98 12.60 -12.25
CA THR A 194 -10.39 11.91 -11.02
C THR A 194 -11.82 12.30 -10.67
N LEU A 195 -12.64 11.28 -10.41
CA LEU A 195 -13.99 11.41 -9.87
C LEU A 195 -13.95 11.13 -8.38
N ALA A 196 -14.53 12.00 -7.60
CA ALA A 196 -14.72 11.82 -6.17
C ALA A 196 -16.20 11.77 -5.80
N TYR A 197 -16.56 10.79 -4.98
CA TYR A 197 -17.90 10.63 -4.38
C TYR A 197 -17.84 10.89 -2.89
N ARG A 198 -18.88 11.57 -2.36
CA ARG A 198 -19.06 11.76 -0.93
C ARG A 198 -20.53 11.76 -0.56
N SER A 199 -20.98 10.82 0.27
CA SER A 199 -22.39 10.65 0.63
C SER A 199 -22.98 11.84 1.41
N SER A 200 -22.16 12.63 2.10
CA SER A 200 -22.57 13.82 2.86
C SER A 200 -22.57 15.11 2.06
N SER A 201 -22.22 15.09 0.78
CA SER A 201 -22.22 16.29 -0.05
C SER A 201 -23.64 16.83 -0.21
N ARG A 202 -23.99 17.87 0.57
CA ARG A 202 -25.27 18.58 0.45
C ARG A 202 -25.36 19.44 -0.81
N TYR A 203 -24.23 19.71 -1.40
CA TYR A 203 -24.08 20.50 -2.62
C TYR A 203 -23.84 19.55 -3.77
N GLY A 204 -24.89 18.97 -4.28
CA GLY A 204 -24.90 18.24 -5.55
C GLY A 204 -24.60 19.15 -6.73
N MET A 205 -23.43 19.75 -6.75
CA MET A 205 -23.13 20.93 -7.54
C MET A 205 -21.92 20.73 -8.46
N GLY A 206 -21.56 19.50 -8.66
CA GLY A 206 -20.64 19.22 -9.75
C GLY A 206 -21.44 18.98 -11.04
N ALA A 207 -20.89 19.35 -12.17
CA ALA A 207 -21.32 18.86 -13.46
C ALA A 207 -21.22 17.32 -13.56
N GLY A 208 -20.75 16.63 -12.52
CA GLY A 208 -20.78 15.17 -12.33
C GLY A 208 -22.08 14.59 -11.79
N GLY A 209 -23.11 15.41 -11.52
CA GLY A 209 -24.43 14.96 -11.04
C GLY A 209 -24.42 14.42 -9.61
N GLY A 210 -25.11 15.08 -8.72
CA GLY A 210 -25.31 14.66 -7.34
C GLY A 210 -24.06 14.79 -6.47
N GLN A 211 -23.65 13.69 -5.84
CA GLN A 211 -22.56 13.62 -4.87
C GLN A 211 -21.18 13.33 -5.50
N TRP A 212 -21.11 13.28 -6.85
CA TRP A 212 -19.88 13.11 -7.62
C TRP A 212 -19.32 14.44 -8.09
N MET A 213 -17.99 14.55 -8.06
CA MET A 213 -17.25 15.74 -8.49
C MET A 213 -16.00 15.34 -9.24
N LEU A 214 -15.69 16.05 -10.34
CA LEU A 214 -14.37 16.02 -10.97
C LEU A 214 -13.40 16.93 -10.21
N ASP A 215 -12.15 16.53 -10.05
CA ASP A 215 -11.11 17.27 -9.30
C ASP A 215 -10.97 18.73 -9.74
N TRP A 216 -11.16 19.03 -11.03
CA TRP A 216 -11.05 20.37 -11.58
C TRP A 216 -12.27 21.26 -11.32
N GLN A 217 -13.32 20.74 -10.67
CA GLN A 217 -14.53 21.45 -10.32
C GLN A 217 -14.54 21.99 -8.87
N ARG A 218 -13.34 22.20 -8.28
CA ARG A 218 -13.17 22.87 -6.99
C ARG A 218 -13.83 24.24 -7.06
N ARG A 219 -14.45 24.67 -5.96
CA ARG A 219 -15.21 25.94 -5.94
C ARG A 219 -15.29 26.51 -4.55
N LEU A 220 -15.59 27.81 -4.51
CA LEU A 220 -16.01 28.51 -3.30
C LEU A 220 -17.50 28.82 -3.38
N ASP A 221 -18.18 28.74 -2.25
CA ASP A 221 -19.47 29.39 -2.03
C ASP A 221 -19.22 30.69 -1.24
N THR A 222 -19.35 31.80 -1.92
CA THR A 222 -19.08 33.14 -1.38
C THR A 222 -20.36 33.90 -1.04
N SER A 223 -21.52 33.22 -1.07
CA SER A 223 -22.83 33.87 -0.86
C SER A 223 -22.98 34.53 0.51
N LEU A 224 -22.27 34.03 1.52
CA LEU A 224 -22.27 34.58 2.88
C LEU A 224 -21.05 35.45 3.21
N ALA A 225 -20.19 35.75 2.23
CA ALA A 225 -18.95 36.51 2.47
C ALA A 225 -19.17 37.97 2.92
N ALA A 226 -20.33 38.57 2.58
CA ALA A 226 -20.68 39.94 2.89
C ALA A 226 -21.69 40.09 4.05
N GLU A 227 -22.07 38.96 4.69
CA GLU A 227 -23.02 38.96 5.79
C GLU A 227 -22.41 39.48 7.11
N PRO A 228 -23.18 39.84 8.12
CA PRO A 228 -22.65 40.28 9.43
C PRO A 228 -21.76 39.25 10.13
N THR A 229 -21.93 37.96 9.85
CA THR A 229 -21.05 36.86 10.21
C THR A 229 -20.50 36.25 8.93
N PRO A 230 -19.41 36.81 8.38
CA PRO A 230 -18.95 36.41 7.06
C PRO A 230 -18.42 34.97 7.05
N GLU A 231 -18.85 34.18 6.07
CA GLU A 231 -18.41 32.82 5.84
C GLU A 231 -18.14 32.56 4.35
N VAL A 232 -17.12 31.78 4.05
CA VAL A 232 -16.87 31.22 2.71
C VAL A 232 -16.68 29.72 2.83
N THR A 233 -17.50 28.98 2.11
CA THR A 233 -17.37 27.53 2.07
C THR A 233 -16.50 27.11 0.90
N VAL A 234 -15.45 26.37 1.18
CA VAL A 234 -14.50 25.84 0.20
C VAL A 234 -14.80 24.38 -0.05
N GLN A 235 -15.06 24.00 -1.30
CA GLN A 235 -15.17 22.62 -1.74
C GLN A 235 -13.94 22.22 -2.52
N ARG A 236 -13.22 21.21 -2.00
CA ARG A 236 -11.94 20.69 -2.53
C ARG A 236 -12.15 19.44 -3.37
N GLU A 237 -11.05 18.97 -3.99
CA GLU A 237 -10.98 17.61 -4.53
C GLU A 237 -11.37 16.59 -3.45
N GLY A 238 -12.00 15.50 -3.85
CA GLY A 238 -12.57 14.52 -2.90
C GLY A 238 -13.87 14.95 -2.25
N GLY A 239 -14.43 16.12 -2.62
CA GLY A 239 -15.68 16.62 -2.06
C GLY A 239 -15.58 17.06 -0.59
N GLU A 240 -14.37 17.26 -0.08
CA GLU A 240 -14.16 17.81 1.25
C GLU A 240 -14.65 19.26 1.32
N ILE A 241 -15.28 19.61 2.45
CA ILE A 241 -15.84 20.95 2.66
C ILE A 241 -15.24 21.55 3.92
N SER A 242 -14.76 22.81 3.79
CA SER A 242 -14.27 23.61 4.90
C SER A 242 -14.95 24.96 4.89
N THR A 243 -15.43 25.43 6.04
CA THR A 243 -16.01 26.77 6.21
C THR A 243 -14.96 27.68 6.81
N PHE A 244 -14.61 28.72 6.06
CA PHE A 244 -13.66 29.73 6.42
C PHE A 244 -14.35 30.95 6.97
N THR A 245 -13.81 31.51 8.04
CA THR A 245 -14.25 32.77 8.65
C THR A 245 -13.08 33.74 8.74
N PRO A 246 -13.32 35.07 8.76
CA PRO A 246 -12.26 36.07 8.85
C PRO A 246 -11.36 35.87 10.08
N ASN A 247 -10.06 35.97 9.88
CA ASN A 247 -9.03 35.92 10.90
C ASN A 247 -7.91 36.92 10.56
N GLY A 248 -8.08 38.16 11.00
CA GLY A 248 -7.19 39.27 10.64
C GLY A 248 -7.29 39.60 9.15
N THR A 249 -6.16 39.53 8.43
CA THR A 249 -6.10 39.76 6.97
C THR A 249 -6.36 38.51 6.14
N THR A 250 -6.49 37.37 6.78
CA THR A 250 -6.75 36.06 6.16
C THR A 250 -8.06 35.49 6.66
N TRP A 251 -8.50 34.41 6.05
CA TRP A 251 -9.62 33.58 6.50
C TRP A 251 -9.11 32.21 6.86
N SER A 252 -9.59 31.62 7.94
CA SER A 252 -9.17 30.32 8.44
C SER A 252 -10.36 29.42 8.72
N ALA A 253 -10.12 28.11 8.69
CA ALA A 253 -11.10 27.07 9.04
C ALA A 253 -10.53 26.15 10.12
N PRO A 254 -11.38 25.63 11.04
CA PRO A 254 -10.88 24.81 12.16
C PRO A 254 -10.36 23.44 11.76
N ASN A 255 -10.76 22.93 10.58
CA ASN A 255 -10.45 21.60 10.09
C ASN A 255 -9.28 21.54 9.11
N THR A 256 -8.62 22.67 8.81
CA THR A 256 -7.44 22.73 7.92
C THR A 256 -6.47 23.82 8.36
N GLN A 257 -5.19 23.71 7.97
CA GLN A 257 -4.20 24.78 8.10
C GLN A 257 -4.17 25.70 6.87
N ASP A 258 -4.83 25.31 5.78
CA ASP A 258 -4.90 26.08 4.56
C ASP A 258 -5.54 27.46 4.82
N THR A 259 -5.19 28.43 4.00
CA THR A 259 -5.65 29.82 4.17
C THR A 259 -6.44 30.29 2.95
N LEU A 260 -7.40 31.16 3.21
CA LEU A 260 -8.19 31.82 2.18
C LEU A 260 -8.02 33.35 2.33
N GLN A 261 -7.90 34.08 1.23
CA GLN A 261 -7.75 35.53 1.23
C GLN A 261 -8.57 36.15 0.09
N PRO A 262 -9.30 37.27 0.31
CA PRO A 262 -9.87 38.03 -0.77
C PRO A 262 -8.75 38.71 -1.57
N ILE A 263 -8.92 38.77 -2.88
CA ILE A 263 -8.08 39.60 -3.79
C ILE A 263 -8.84 40.90 -4.01
N ALA A 264 -8.25 42.00 -3.60
CA ALA A 264 -8.89 43.31 -3.73
C ALA A 264 -8.25 44.14 -4.87
N ASP A 265 -9.08 45.03 -5.50
CA ASP A 265 -8.60 46.06 -6.39
C ASP A 265 -8.02 47.26 -5.61
N ALA A 266 -7.53 48.27 -6.32
CA ALA A 266 -6.99 49.48 -5.70
C ALA A 266 -8.00 50.28 -4.85
N ASN A 267 -9.30 50.06 -5.04
CA ASN A 267 -10.39 50.67 -4.29
C ASN A 267 -10.85 49.80 -3.09
N GLY A 268 -10.24 48.63 -2.89
CA GLY A 268 -10.60 47.69 -1.81
C GLY A 268 -11.76 46.76 -2.15
N ASN A 269 -12.26 46.73 -3.39
CA ASN A 269 -13.34 45.80 -3.78
C ASN A 269 -12.76 44.42 -4.04
N THR A 270 -13.44 43.40 -3.57
CA THR A 270 -13.05 42.02 -3.84
C THR A 270 -13.24 41.68 -5.32
N THR A 271 -12.15 41.35 -5.99
CA THR A 271 -12.09 40.92 -7.40
C THR A 271 -11.93 39.39 -7.59
N GLY A 272 -11.74 38.69 -6.51
CA GLY A 272 -11.57 37.25 -6.50
C GLY A 272 -11.07 36.74 -5.15
N TRP A 273 -10.68 35.48 -5.11
CA TRP A 273 -10.17 34.82 -3.91
C TRP A 273 -8.91 34.04 -4.20
N GLN A 274 -8.02 34.00 -3.22
CA GLN A 274 -6.82 33.16 -3.22
C GLN A 274 -6.90 32.14 -2.09
N TYR A 275 -6.83 30.86 -2.45
CA TYR A 275 -6.70 29.74 -1.51
C TYR A 275 -5.26 29.24 -1.57
N THR A 276 -4.63 29.07 -0.41
CA THR A 276 -3.25 28.58 -0.32
C THR A 276 -3.24 27.25 0.42
N VAL A 277 -2.77 26.20 -0.25
CA VAL A 277 -2.50 24.90 0.35
C VAL A 277 -1.16 24.98 1.06
N VAL A 278 -1.18 25.04 2.39
CA VAL A 278 -0.01 25.36 3.22
C VAL A 278 1.10 24.31 3.06
N ASP A 279 0.76 23.03 3.01
CA ASP A 279 1.75 21.95 2.92
C ASP A 279 2.53 21.95 1.61
N THR A 280 1.84 22.21 0.49
CA THR A 280 2.46 22.17 -0.84
C THR A 280 2.92 23.55 -1.32
N GLY A 281 2.41 24.62 -0.70
CA GLY A 281 2.56 25.99 -1.18
C GLY A 281 1.86 26.25 -2.52
N MET A 282 0.92 25.39 -2.92
CA MET A 282 0.08 25.60 -4.09
C MET A 282 -0.91 26.75 -3.84
N VAL A 283 -1.08 27.60 -4.84
CA VAL A 283 -1.98 28.74 -4.79
C VAL A 283 -3.06 28.57 -5.85
N GLU A 284 -4.32 28.56 -5.40
CA GLU A 284 -5.49 28.51 -6.26
C GLU A 284 -6.13 29.89 -6.31
N ARG A 285 -6.48 30.33 -7.50
CA ARG A 285 -7.21 31.61 -7.71
C ARG A 285 -8.62 31.32 -8.19
N TYR A 286 -9.57 31.99 -7.55
CA TYR A 286 -10.99 31.93 -7.86
C TYR A 286 -11.52 33.32 -8.24
N ASP A 287 -12.51 33.37 -9.10
CA ASP A 287 -13.24 34.61 -9.37
C ASP A 287 -14.18 34.99 -8.22
N THR A 288 -14.87 36.11 -8.32
CA THR A 288 -15.83 36.60 -7.32
C THR A 288 -17.02 35.65 -7.12
N SER A 289 -17.33 34.82 -8.13
CA SER A 289 -18.40 33.81 -8.06
C SER A 289 -17.91 32.45 -7.50
N GLY A 290 -16.65 32.36 -7.08
CA GLY A 290 -16.06 31.16 -6.49
C GLY A 290 -15.63 30.09 -7.51
N LYS A 291 -15.48 30.42 -8.80
CA LYS A 291 -14.98 29.47 -9.81
C LYS A 291 -13.45 29.47 -9.87
N LEU A 292 -12.85 28.28 -9.88
CA LEU A 292 -11.40 28.11 -9.98
C LEU A 292 -10.89 28.61 -11.34
N GLN A 293 -9.97 29.58 -11.34
CA GLN A 293 -9.37 30.17 -12.55
C GLN A 293 -8.00 29.58 -12.84
N SER A 294 -7.22 29.32 -11.81
CA SER A 294 -5.87 28.76 -11.96
C SER A 294 -5.37 28.07 -10.70
N VAL A 295 -4.45 27.15 -10.89
CA VAL A 295 -3.67 26.48 -9.85
C VAL A 295 -2.19 26.72 -10.17
N ARG A 296 -1.47 27.36 -9.25
CA ARG A 296 -0.06 27.71 -9.40
C ARG A 296 0.78 27.00 -8.34
N ASP A 297 1.85 26.35 -8.73
CA ASP A 297 2.82 25.78 -7.79
C ASP A 297 3.83 26.83 -7.29
N ARG A 298 4.70 26.43 -6.33
CA ARG A 298 5.73 27.31 -5.74
C ARG A 298 6.74 27.85 -6.78
N ASN A 299 6.94 27.14 -7.88
CA ASN A 299 7.86 27.52 -8.96
C ASN A 299 7.21 28.42 -10.01
N GLY A 300 5.92 28.75 -9.83
CA GLY A 300 5.19 29.62 -10.74
C GLY A 300 4.55 28.89 -11.93
N ARG A 301 4.70 27.55 -12.04
CA ARG A 301 4.03 26.79 -13.08
C ARG A 301 2.53 26.82 -12.81
N THR A 302 1.77 27.19 -13.82
CA THR A 302 0.36 27.50 -13.65
C THR A 302 -0.49 26.64 -14.58
N THR A 303 -1.42 25.88 -14.01
CA THR A 303 -2.55 25.28 -14.72
C THR A 303 -3.67 26.27 -14.78
N THR A 304 -4.25 26.51 -15.97
CA THR A 304 -5.32 27.47 -16.19
C THR A 304 -6.61 26.78 -16.59
N LEU A 305 -7.74 27.39 -16.21
CA LEU A 305 -9.08 26.89 -16.47
C LEU A 305 -9.86 27.93 -17.30
N ALA A 306 -10.53 27.48 -18.37
CA ALA A 306 -11.35 28.30 -19.23
C ALA A 306 -12.83 27.88 -19.14
N TYR A 307 -13.71 28.87 -19.18
CA TYR A 307 -15.16 28.71 -19.06
C TYR A 307 -15.88 29.30 -20.28
N ASN A 308 -16.99 28.71 -20.68
CA ASN A 308 -17.85 29.27 -21.71
C ASN A 308 -18.82 30.35 -21.14
N ALA A 309 -19.61 30.95 -22.02
CA ALA A 309 -20.60 32.00 -21.65
C ALA A 309 -21.70 31.46 -20.67
N ALA A 310 -21.93 30.17 -20.63
CA ALA A 310 -22.83 29.52 -19.66
C ALA A 310 -22.14 29.17 -18.31
N ASN A 311 -20.91 29.69 -18.09
CA ASN A 311 -20.11 29.42 -16.90
C ASN A 311 -19.74 27.94 -16.69
N GLN A 312 -19.66 27.16 -17.76
CA GLN A 312 -19.22 25.76 -17.73
C GLN A 312 -17.71 25.68 -18.01
N LEU A 313 -16.98 24.89 -17.23
CA LEU A 313 -15.55 24.61 -17.43
C LEU A 313 -15.37 23.85 -18.75
N THR A 314 -14.72 24.46 -19.74
CA THR A 314 -14.52 23.83 -21.06
C THR A 314 -13.13 23.29 -21.26
N THR A 315 -12.13 23.90 -20.63
CA THR A 315 -10.73 23.51 -20.85
C THR A 315 -9.92 23.66 -19.58
N VAL A 316 -9.04 22.70 -19.32
CA VAL A 316 -7.99 22.77 -18.30
C VAL A 316 -6.66 22.62 -19.01
N THR A 317 -5.78 23.62 -18.92
CA THR A 317 -4.49 23.63 -19.62
C THR A 317 -3.35 23.58 -18.62
N ALA A 318 -2.50 22.56 -18.72
CA ALA A 318 -1.29 22.38 -17.91
C ALA A 318 -0.18 23.36 -18.34
N PRO A 319 0.86 23.54 -17.50
CA PRO A 319 2.04 24.34 -17.84
C PRO A 319 2.76 23.89 -19.12
N SER A 320 2.69 22.60 -19.46
CA SER A 320 3.22 22.03 -20.70
C SER A 320 2.41 22.37 -21.95
N GLY A 321 1.25 23.05 -21.81
CA GLY A 321 0.32 23.31 -22.91
C GLY A 321 -0.62 22.11 -23.24
N ARG A 322 -0.46 20.95 -22.58
CA ARG A 322 -1.42 19.85 -22.68
C ARG A 322 -2.75 20.27 -22.09
N SER A 323 -3.87 19.85 -22.66
CA SER A 323 -5.18 20.26 -22.17
C SER A 323 -6.19 19.12 -22.11
N LEU A 324 -7.09 19.21 -21.12
CA LEU A 324 -8.37 18.47 -21.08
C LEU A 324 -9.45 19.35 -21.69
N SER A 325 -10.37 18.75 -22.45
CA SER A 325 -11.56 19.44 -22.95
C SER A 325 -12.82 18.78 -22.38
N LEU A 326 -13.77 19.59 -21.88
CA LEU A 326 -15.01 19.09 -21.27
C LEU A 326 -16.19 19.49 -22.14
N ALA A 327 -17.08 18.53 -22.43
CA ALA A 327 -18.36 18.75 -23.09
C ALA A 327 -19.53 18.52 -22.13
N TYR A 328 -20.66 19.16 -22.38
CA TYR A 328 -21.85 19.13 -21.53
C TYR A 328 -23.08 18.66 -22.30
N ASN A 329 -23.98 17.97 -21.57
CA ASN A 329 -25.28 17.60 -22.10
C ASN A 329 -26.28 18.77 -21.95
N SER A 330 -27.52 18.58 -22.46
CA SER A 330 -28.58 19.57 -22.39
C SER A 330 -29.04 19.90 -20.97
N GLN A 331 -28.63 19.13 -19.96
CA GLN A 331 -28.96 19.36 -18.57
C GLN A 331 -27.79 20.01 -17.81
N ASN A 332 -26.82 20.60 -18.50
CA ASN A 332 -25.63 21.25 -17.96
C ASN A 332 -24.72 20.34 -17.12
N ARG A 333 -24.68 19.01 -17.45
CA ARG A 333 -23.78 18.06 -16.79
C ARG A 333 -22.66 17.67 -17.75
N VAL A 334 -21.48 17.37 -17.21
CA VAL A 334 -20.35 16.90 -18.02
C VAL A 334 -20.75 15.63 -18.77
N ALA A 335 -20.81 15.70 -20.09
CA ALA A 335 -21.11 14.54 -20.94
C ALA A 335 -19.85 13.75 -21.28
N SER A 336 -18.71 14.46 -21.41
CA SER A 336 -17.43 13.81 -21.68
C SER A 336 -16.24 14.68 -21.28
N VAL A 337 -15.11 14.03 -21.04
CA VAL A 337 -13.79 14.63 -20.92
C VAL A 337 -12.90 14.03 -21.98
N THR A 338 -12.26 14.86 -22.78
CA THR A 338 -11.28 14.48 -23.79
C THR A 338 -9.87 14.74 -23.29
N ALA A 339 -9.04 13.72 -23.23
CA ALA A 339 -7.63 13.80 -22.82
C ALA A 339 -6.76 14.43 -23.93
N PRO A 340 -5.50 14.82 -23.63
CA PRO A 340 -4.59 15.42 -24.62
C PRO A 340 -4.29 14.54 -25.84
N ASP A 341 -4.37 13.22 -25.70
CA ASP A 341 -4.19 12.24 -26.79
C ASP A 341 -5.47 11.96 -27.61
N GLY A 342 -6.56 12.67 -27.29
CA GLY A 342 -7.85 12.51 -27.93
C GLY A 342 -8.72 11.38 -27.35
N ALA A 343 -8.24 10.68 -26.31
CA ALA A 343 -9.03 9.66 -25.63
C ALA A 343 -10.24 10.29 -24.91
N VAL A 344 -11.44 9.76 -25.13
CA VAL A 344 -12.69 10.32 -24.59
C VAL A 344 -13.25 9.42 -23.50
N THR A 345 -13.47 9.98 -22.32
CA THR A 345 -14.24 9.37 -21.24
C THR A 345 -15.64 9.97 -21.24
N GLY A 346 -16.68 9.17 -21.35
CA GLY A 346 -18.09 9.56 -21.36
C GLY A 346 -18.77 9.37 -20.02
N TYR A 347 -19.72 10.24 -19.68
CA TYR A 347 -20.45 10.22 -18.41
C TYR A 347 -21.96 10.14 -18.66
N GLY A 348 -22.61 9.11 -18.14
CA GLY A 348 -24.05 8.89 -18.21
C GLY A 348 -24.73 9.13 -16.86
N TYR A 349 -25.97 9.59 -16.92
CA TYR A 349 -26.74 9.98 -15.73
C TYR A 349 -28.09 9.27 -15.71
N ASN A 350 -28.54 8.88 -14.51
CA ASN A 350 -29.88 8.30 -14.34
C ASN A 350 -30.99 9.39 -14.45
N SER A 351 -32.26 8.99 -14.34
CA SER A 351 -33.42 9.90 -14.42
C SER A 351 -33.44 10.98 -13.32
N ALA A 352 -32.83 10.71 -12.17
CA ALA A 352 -32.63 11.68 -11.10
C ALA A 352 -31.47 12.64 -11.37
N GLY A 353 -30.69 12.38 -12.42
CA GLY A 353 -29.57 13.19 -12.85
C GLY A 353 -28.30 12.94 -12.07
N ILE A 354 -28.14 11.76 -11.52
CA ILE A 354 -26.96 11.36 -10.77
C ILE A 354 -26.09 10.50 -11.69
N LEU A 355 -24.77 10.65 -11.59
CA LEU A 355 -23.82 9.86 -12.37
C LEU A 355 -24.11 8.36 -12.18
N SER A 356 -24.45 7.66 -13.25
CA SER A 356 -24.77 6.24 -13.23
C SER A 356 -23.81 5.37 -14.06
N THR A 357 -23.11 5.97 -15.02
CA THR A 357 -22.15 5.23 -15.87
C THR A 357 -20.96 6.10 -16.23
N VAL A 358 -19.79 5.47 -16.29
CA VAL A 358 -18.58 5.99 -16.93
C VAL A 358 -18.23 5.06 -18.06
N THR A 359 -18.12 5.62 -19.27
CA THR A 359 -17.69 4.89 -20.48
C THR A 359 -16.24 5.29 -20.77
N HIS A 360 -15.36 4.32 -20.69
CA HIS A 360 -13.93 4.54 -20.92
C HIS A 360 -13.59 4.65 -22.42
N PRO A 361 -12.40 5.17 -22.79
CA PRO A 361 -11.98 5.34 -24.17
C PRO A 361 -11.92 4.06 -25.02
N ASP A 362 -11.89 2.89 -24.40
CA ASP A 362 -11.94 1.58 -25.03
C ASP A 362 -13.38 1.03 -25.20
N GLY A 363 -14.38 1.81 -24.77
CA GLY A 363 -15.81 1.46 -24.82
C GLY A 363 -16.30 0.62 -23.64
N THR A 364 -15.43 0.20 -22.72
CA THR A 364 -15.84 -0.48 -21.49
C THR A 364 -16.56 0.47 -20.55
N THR A 365 -17.45 -0.07 -19.69
CA THR A 365 -18.30 0.76 -18.83
C THR A 365 -18.23 0.33 -17.39
N ARG A 366 -18.17 1.33 -16.49
CA ARG A 366 -18.39 1.17 -15.06
C ARG A 366 -19.75 1.75 -14.70
N GLN A 367 -20.50 1.06 -13.81
CA GLN A 367 -21.83 1.49 -13.40
C GLN A 367 -21.88 1.76 -11.90
N TYR A 368 -22.62 2.80 -11.53
CA TYR A 368 -22.90 3.20 -10.15
C TYR A 368 -24.35 2.97 -9.85
N LEU A 369 -24.64 2.24 -8.76
CA LEU A 369 -25.97 1.78 -8.39
C LEU A 369 -26.51 2.61 -7.22
N TYR A 370 -27.82 2.92 -7.29
CA TYR A 370 -28.55 3.73 -6.31
C TYR A 370 -29.89 3.02 -6.00
N GLU A 371 -29.80 1.94 -5.21
CA GLU A 371 -30.90 0.98 -5.04
C GLU A 371 -31.68 1.18 -3.73
N ASP A 372 -31.20 2.09 -2.83
CA ASP A 372 -31.92 2.39 -1.59
C ASP A 372 -33.08 3.36 -1.86
N GLY A 373 -34.31 2.82 -1.85
CA GLY A 373 -35.52 3.61 -2.11
C GLY A 373 -35.78 4.75 -1.11
N ARG A 374 -35.14 4.72 0.08
CA ARG A 374 -35.19 5.80 1.06
C ARG A 374 -34.29 6.97 0.63
N PHE A 375 -33.20 6.66 -0.03
CA PHE A 375 -32.13 7.61 -0.41
C PHE A 375 -31.67 7.38 -1.85
N PRO A 376 -32.49 7.75 -2.85
CA PRO A 376 -32.22 7.41 -4.25
C PRO A 376 -30.96 8.11 -4.86
N THR A 377 -30.25 8.91 -4.07
CA THR A 377 -29.03 9.62 -4.48
C THR A 377 -27.77 9.01 -3.87
N VAL A 378 -27.89 8.00 -2.98
CA VAL A 378 -26.76 7.44 -2.24
C VAL A 378 -26.25 6.18 -2.93
N LEU A 379 -24.96 6.11 -3.16
CA LEU A 379 -24.29 5.02 -3.84
C LEU A 379 -24.42 3.71 -3.04
N THR A 380 -25.08 2.70 -3.63
CA THR A 380 -25.28 1.38 -2.99
C THR A 380 -24.38 0.30 -3.59
N GLY A 381 -23.78 0.54 -4.75
CA GLY A 381 -22.89 -0.42 -5.36
C GLY A 381 -22.18 0.10 -6.59
N ILE A 382 -21.14 -0.63 -6.97
CA ILE A 382 -20.36 -0.40 -8.18
C ILE A 382 -20.30 -1.71 -8.97
N VAL A 383 -20.67 -1.67 -10.24
CA VAL A 383 -20.42 -2.74 -11.21
C VAL A 383 -19.22 -2.31 -12.04
N ASP A 384 -18.19 -3.15 -12.07
CA ASP A 384 -16.95 -2.88 -12.76
C ASP A 384 -17.07 -3.11 -14.28
N GLU A 385 -16.01 -2.87 -15.01
CA GLU A 385 -15.93 -3.02 -16.47
C GLU A 385 -15.96 -4.48 -16.94
N ASN A 386 -15.72 -5.44 -16.03
CA ASN A 386 -15.94 -6.87 -16.29
C ASN A 386 -17.41 -7.28 -16.10
N GLY A 387 -18.31 -6.35 -15.72
CA GLY A 387 -19.71 -6.61 -15.42
C GLY A 387 -19.97 -7.25 -14.06
N SER A 388 -18.98 -7.28 -13.18
CA SER A 388 -19.09 -7.84 -11.84
C SER A 388 -19.49 -6.77 -10.82
N ARG A 389 -20.37 -7.10 -9.87
CA ARG A 389 -20.67 -6.21 -8.74
C ARG A 389 -19.43 -6.18 -7.81
N TYR A 390 -18.57 -5.21 -8.06
CA TYR A 390 -17.29 -5.05 -7.37
C TYR A 390 -17.45 -4.58 -5.93
N ALA A 391 -18.39 -3.68 -5.66
CA ALA A 391 -18.61 -3.11 -4.33
C ALA A 391 -20.08 -3.00 -3.98
N THR A 392 -20.40 -3.09 -2.67
CA THR A 392 -21.76 -2.97 -2.11
C THR A 392 -21.71 -2.16 -0.83
N TYR A 393 -22.70 -1.24 -0.67
CA TYR A 393 -22.82 -0.35 0.47
C TYR A 393 -24.25 -0.35 1.00
N ALA A 394 -24.41 -0.20 2.33
CA ALA A 394 -25.70 -0.04 2.99
C ALA A 394 -25.65 1.13 3.98
N TYR A 395 -26.81 1.72 4.27
CA TYR A 395 -26.94 2.94 5.09
C TYR A 395 -28.08 2.83 6.10
N ASP A 396 -27.94 3.55 7.22
CA ASP A 396 -29.00 3.77 8.18
C ASP A 396 -29.91 4.96 7.77
N ASP A 397 -30.96 5.25 8.58
CA ASP A 397 -31.91 6.33 8.32
C ASP A 397 -31.29 7.75 8.40
N LYS A 398 -30.08 7.89 8.84
CA LYS A 398 -29.31 9.14 8.87
C LYS A 398 -28.28 9.25 7.75
N ILE A 399 -28.33 8.35 6.76
CA ILE A 399 -27.40 8.25 5.62
C ILE A 399 -25.94 7.96 6.10
N ARG A 400 -25.79 7.25 7.22
CA ARG A 400 -24.47 6.78 7.67
C ARG A 400 -24.27 5.35 7.17
N THR A 401 -23.08 5.06 6.69
CA THR A 401 -22.72 3.73 6.16
C THR A 401 -22.81 2.67 7.24
N THR A 402 -23.68 1.67 7.08
CA THR A 402 -23.79 0.52 8.00
C THR A 402 -23.04 -0.70 7.52
N SER A 403 -22.74 -0.79 6.23
CA SER A 403 -21.94 -1.87 5.66
C SER A 403 -21.18 -1.41 4.41
N SER A 404 -19.98 -1.93 4.23
CA SER A 404 -19.16 -1.77 3.05
C SER A 404 -18.45 -3.09 2.76
N ALA A 405 -18.57 -3.62 1.53
CA ALA A 405 -17.95 -4.87 1.11
C ALA A 405 -17.51 -4.81 -0.34
N LEU A 406 -16.43 -5.51 -0.66
CA LEU A 406 -16.08 -5.85 -2.05
C LEU A 406 -16.77 -7.15 -2.47
N ALA A 407 -16.65 -7.51 -3.75
CA ALA A 407 -17.22 -8.71 -4.32
C ALA A 407 -16.93 -9.97 -3.47
N GLY A 408 -17.93 -10.82 -3.31
CA GLY A 408 -17.80 -12.02 -2.49
C GLY A 408 -17.69 -11.79 -0.98
N GLY A 409 -18.01 -10.59 -0.47
CA GLY A 409 -17.89 -10.24 0.96
C GLY A 409 -16.43 -9.96 1.40
N VAL A 410 -15.54 -9.76 0.45
CA VAL A 410 -14.14 -9.38 0.74
C VAL A 410 -14.10 -8.00 1.36
N ASN A 411 -13.27 -7.83 2.40
CA ASN A 411 -13.15 -6.59 3.15
C ASN A 411 -14.53 -6.06 3.62
N GLN A 412 -15.43 -6.96 4.03
CA GLN A 412 -16.71 -6.56 4.55
C GLN A 412 -16.59 -5.99 5.96
N TYR A 413 -16.87 -4.70 6.09
CA TYR A 413 -16.98 -3.99 7.36
C TYR A 413 -18.44 -3.67 7.67
N GLN A 414 -18.80 -3.78 8.95
CA GLN A 414 -20.11 -3.38 9.44
C GLN A 414 -19.94 -2.29 10.50
N PHE A 415 -20.86 -1.31 10.52
CA PHE A 415 -20.82 -0.14 11.39
C PHE A 415 -22.13 -0.01 12.14
N GLN A 416 -22.04 0.12 13.46
CA GLN A 416 -23.17 0.42 14.32
C GLN A 416 -22.87 1.69 15.10
N TYR A 417 -23.66 2.74 14.87
CA TYR A 417 -23.50 4.05 15.48
C TYR A 417 -24.30 4.13 16.77
N GLY A 418 -23.59 4.35 17.88
CA GLY A 418 -24.17 4.57 19.21
C GLY A 418 -24.33 6.06 19.53
N ASP A 419 -24.78 6.32 20.75
CA ASP A 419 -24.83 7.66 21.33
C ASP A 419 -23.43 8.14 21.71
N ASN A 420 -23.28 9.44 22.01
CA ASN A 420 -22.01 10.03 22.47
C ASN A 420 -20.82 9.84 21.52
N TYR A 421 -21.07 9.90 20.19
CA TYR A 421 -20.04 9.77 19.17
C TYR A 421 -19.24 8.47 19.28
N GLN A 422 -19.91 7.37 19.50
CA GLN A 422 -19.32 6.03 19.46
C GLN A 422 -19.77 5.28 18.20
N THR A 423 -18.85 4.49 17.65
CA THR A 423 -19.12 3.60 16.51
C THR A 423 -18.50 2.24 16.78
N THR A 424 -19.33 1.19 16.78
CA THR A 424 -18.86 -0.18 16.79
C THR A 424 -18.59 -0.61 15.34
N VAL A 425 -17.37 -1.05 15.07
CA VAL A 425 -16.94 -1.54 13.76
C VAL A 425 -16.68 -3.03 13.89
N THR A 426 -17.31 -3.83 13.03
CA THR A 426 -17.02 -5.26 12.87
C THR A 426 -16.20 -5.45 11.60
N ASP A 427 -15.03 -6.04 11.73
CA ASP A 427 -14.11 -6.31 10.64
C ASP A 427 -14.47 -7.59 9.85
N PRO A 428 -13.84 -7.89 8.70
CA PRO A 428 -14.13 -9.09 7.91
C PRO A 428 -13.89 -10.43 8.61
N THR A 429 -13.18 -10.43 9.74
CA THR A 429 -12.96 -11.64 10.55
C THR A 429 -14.04 -11.83 11.62
N GLY A 430 -15.01 -10.87 11.73
CA GLY A 430 -16.05 -10.86 12.74
C GLY A 430 -15.63 -10.22 14.07
N LYS A 431 -14.41 -9.69 14.16
CA LYS A 431 -13.92 -8.98 15.33
C LYS A 431 -14.54 -7.59 15.43
N THR A 432 -14.98 -7.23 16.63
CA THR A 432 -15.57 -5.91 16.91
C THR A 432 -14.59 -4.98 17.60
N SER A 433 -14.61 -3.70 17.22
CA SER A 433 -13.86 -2.62 17.85
C SER A 433 -14.76 -1.43 18.05
N VAL A 434 -14.75 -0.82 19.24
CA VAL A 434 -15.50 0.41 19.53
C VAL A 434 -14.58 1.61 19.37
N TYR A 435 -14.96 2.52 18.49
CA TYR A 435 -14.32 3.80 18.25
C TYR A 435 -15.07 4.86 19.02
N SER A 436 -14.39 5.66 19.81
CA SER A 436 -14.95 6.82 20.51
C SER A 436 -14.36 8.10 19.95
N PHE A 437 -15.18 9.15 19.86
CA PHE A 437 -14.78 10.43 19.29
C PHE A 437 -15.14 11.58 20.23
N LEU A 438 -14.32 12.65 20.18
CA LEU A 438 -14.62 13.95 20.75
C LEU A 438 -15.05 14.89 19.61
N LYS A 439 -16.17 15.58 19.77
CA LYS A 439 -16.53 16.68 18.88
C LYS A 439 -15.94 17.98 19.43
N GLN A 440 -14.97 18.54 18.72
CA GLN A 440 -14.32 19.80 19.06
C GLN A 440 -14.13 20.64 17.79
N ASN A 441 -14.41 21.94 17.87
CA ASN A 441 -14.30 22.87 16.74
C ASN A 441 -14.98 22.33 15.46
N SER A 442 -16.16 21.74 15.58
CA SER A 442 -16.93 21.10 14.49
C SER A 442 -16.24 19.88 13.83
N VAL A 443 -15.17 19.38 14.39
CA VAL A 443 -14.44 18.18 13.93
C VAL A 443 -14.67 17.03 14.91
N LEU A 444 -14.77 15.80 14.41
CA LEU A 444 -14.78 14.57 15.21
C LEU A 444 -13.37 14.02 15.32
N LEU A 445 -12.82 14.07 16.52
CA LEU A 445 -11.44 13.63 16.85
C LEU A 445 -11.49 12.23 17.49
N PRO A 446 -10.76 11.22 16.99
CA PRO A 446 -10.77 9.88 17.59
C PRO A 446 -10.04 9.89 18.94
N THR A 447 -10.74 9.55 20.02
CA THR A 447 -10.17 9.53 21.37
C THR A 447 -9.79 8.15 21.86
N SER A 448 -10.48 7.09 21.40
CA SER A 448 -10.07 5.73 21.76
C SER A 448 -10.60 4.69 20.76
N ILE A 449 -9.90 3.57 20.72
CA ILE A 449 -10.30 2.36 19.99
C ILE A 449 -10.15 1.19 20.95
N SER A 450 -11.20 0.38 21.15
CA SER A 450 -11.22 -0.67 22.17
C SER A 450 -10.33 -1.87 21.87
N ALA A 451 -9.99 -2.11 20.61
CA ALA A 451 -9.12 -3.19 20.17
C ALA A 451 -8.27 -2.76 18.97
N PRO A 452 -7.05 -3.30 18.79
CA PRO A 452 -6.19 -2.97 17.66
C PRO A 452 -6.89 -3.26 16.33
N CYS A 453 -6.77 -2.32 15.38
CA CYS A 453 -7.28 -2.46 14.03
C CYS A 453 -6.14 -2.87 13.09
N GLY A 454 -6.16 -4.11 12.59
CA GLY A 454 -5.12 -4.63 11.70
C GLY A 454 -5.04 -3.89 10.35
N LEU A 455 -6.17 -3.40 9.84
CA LEU A 455 -6.24 -2.66 8.57
C LEU A 455 -5.89 -1.19 8.69
N CYS A 456 -6.21 -0.56 9.81
CA CYS A 456 -5.91 0.85 10.03
C CYS A 456 -4.43 1.10 10.34
N GLY A 457 -3.63 0.06 10.55
CA GLY A 457 -2.24 0.21 11.04
C GLY A 457 -2.16 0.94 12.39
N SER A 458 -3.32 1.21 13.02
CA SER A 458 -3.36 1.96 14.27
C SER A 458 -3.05 1.05 15.44
N THR A 459 -1.89 1.28 16.03
CA THR A 459 -1.52 0.73 17.34
C THR A 459 -2.07 1.57 18.48
N ARG A 460 -2.75 2.69 18.19
CA ARG A 460 -3.29 3.63 19.18
C ARG A 460 -4.50 3.06 19.89
N LYS A 461 -4.44 3.01 21.20
CA LYS A 461 -5.55 2.71 22.09
C LYS A 461 -6.33 3.96 22.47
N SER A 462 -5.61 5.06 22.76
CA SER A 462 -6.24 6.35 23.10
C SER A 462 -5.41 7.54 22.60
N SER A 463 -6.10 8.67 22.41
CA SER A 463 -5.54 9.94 21.93
C SER A 463 -6.11 11.10 22.72
N SER A 464 -5.28 12.12 23.00
CA SER A 464 -5.68 13.38 23.62
C SER A 464 -5.31 14.54 22.70
N TYR A 465 -6.10 15.62 22.76
CA TYR A 465 -5.96 16.79 21.89
C TYR A 465 -5.97 18.08 22.67
N ASP A 466 -5.29 19.11 22.15
CA ASP A 466 -5.38 20.47 22.68
C ASP A 466 -6.62 21.21 22.13
N ALA A 467 -6.83 22.46 22.56
CA ALA A 467 -7.93 23.30 22.12
C ALA A 467 -7.93 23.63 20.61
N ASN A 468 -6.79 23.47 19.96
CA ASN A 468 -6.59 23.71 18.52
C ASN A 468 -6.75 22.45 17.67
N ASN A 469 -7.21 21.33 18.24
CA ASN A 469 -7.32 20.00 17.62
C ASN A 469 -5.97 19.31 17.35
N ASN A 470 -4.85 19.79 17.90
CA ASN A 470 -3.57 19.12 17.77
C ASN A 470 -3.52 17.90 18.68
N LEU A 471 -3.01 16.79 18.19
CA LEU A 471 -2.81 15.56 18.95
C LEU A 471 -1.66 15.73 19.94
N THR A 472 -1.94 15.76 21.24
CA THR A 472 -0.91 16.00 22.27
C THR A 472 -0.35 14.72 22.88
N GLN A 473 -1.13 13.66 22.89
CA GLN A 473 -0.71 12.37 23.44
C GLN A 473 -1.39 11.21 22.74
N GLU A 474 -0.65 10.13 22.56
CA GLU A 474 -1.13 8.82 22.16
C GLU A 474 -0.71 7.77 23.17
N ILE A 475 -1.55 6.76 23.39
CA ILE A 475 -1.22 5.58 24.18
C ILE A 475 -1.52 4.36 23.32
N ASP A 476 -0.55 3.48 23.14
CA ASP A 476 -0.74 2.23 22.41
C ASP A 476 -1.37 1.13 23.30
N TYR A 477 -1.61 -0.06 22.72
CA TYR A 477 -2.20 -1.18 23.46
C TYR A 477 -1.25 -1.82 24.47
N ASN A 478 0.06 -1.54 24.38
CA ASN A 478 1.05 -1.96 25.38
C ASN A 478 1.19 -0.95 26.53
N GLY A 479 0.48 0.17 26.44
CA GLY A 479 0.56 1.28 27.41
C GLY A 479 1.71 2.23 27.11
N THR A 480 2.39 2.12 25.96
CA THR A 480 3.45 3.06 25.57
C THR A 480 2.84 4.42 25.26
N VAL A 481 3.38 5.44 25.89
CA VAL A 481 2.92 6.83 25.73
C VAL A 481 3.80 7.52 24.70
N THR A 482 3.19 8.16 23.70
CA THR A 482 3.84 9.12 22.80
C THR A 482 3.26 10.50 23.04
N THR A 483 4.10 11.52 23.21
CA THR A 483 3.67 12.90 23.38
C THR A 483 4.15 13.78 22.24
N HIS A 484 3.36 14.82 21.94
CA HIS A 484 3.60 15.75 20.84
C HIS A 484 3.54 17.20 21.34
N ALA A 485 4.41 18.05 20.82
CA ALA A 485 4.38 19.49 21.05
C ALA A 485 4.40 20.24 19.71
N TYR A 486 3.72 21.37 19.66
CA TYR A 486 3.47 22.12 18.43
C TYR A 486 3.88 23.58 18.56
N ASP A 487 4.22 24.21 17.44
CA ASP A 487 4.41 25.67 17.38
C ASP A 487 3.06 26.40 17.17
N SER A 488 3.13 27.74 17.07
CA SER A 488 1.96 28.59 16.84
C SER A 488 1.23 28.33 15.51
N GLU A 489 1.95 27.81 14.52
CA GLU A 489 1.43 27.40 13.22
C GLU A 489 0.90 25.98 13.19
N LYS A 490 0.77 25.31 14.37
CA LYS A 490 0.31 23.93 14.54
C LYS A 490 1.22 22.88 13.91
N ARG A 491 2.53 23.17 13.73
CA ARG A 491 3.50 22.23 13.21
C ARG A 491 4.18 21.50 14.38
N GLU A 492 4.34 20.19 14.27
CA GLU A 492 4.97 19.39 15.32
C GLU A 492 6.46 19.74 15.46
N ILE A 493 6.84 20.28 16.62
CA ILE A 493 8.22 20.65 16.92
C ILE A 493 8.93 19.60 17.77
N GLN A 494 8.20 18.77 18.47
CA GLN A 494 8.76 17.67 19.26
C GLN A 494 7.79 16.49 19.34
N ARG A 495 8.34 15.29 19.24
CA ARG A 495 7.66 14.03 19.53
C ARG A 495 8.53 13.21 20.47
N VAL A 496 7.93 12.60 21.51
CA VAL A 496 8.61 11.70 22.43
C VAL A 496 7.90 10.36 22.44
N ASP A 497 8.49 9.36 21.80
CA ASP A 497 8.03 7.98 21.82
C ASP A 497 8.47 7.32 23.12
N GLY A 498 7.59 6.57 23.81
CA GLY A 498 7.88 5.97 25.12
C GLY A 498 8.04 6.98 26.24
N ALA A 499 7.34 8.11 26.20
CA ALA A 499 7.43 9.19 27.17
C ALA A 499 7.27 8.67 28.61
N GLY A 500 8.13 9.15 29.52
CA GLY A 500 8.13 8.74 30.93
C GLY A 500 8.85 7.40 31.21
N THR A 501 9.47 6.78 30.23
CA THR A 501 10.24 5.53 30.38
C THR A 501 11.73 5.75 30.12
N SER A 502 12.57 4.82 30.53
CA SER A 502 14.01 4.81 30.21
C SER A 502 14.30 4.54 28.73
N SER A 503 13.30 4.11 27.99
CA SER A 503 13.38 3.87 26.55
C SER A 503 12.81 5.02 25.72
N ALA A 504 12.56 6.17 26.32
CA ALA A 504 12.06 7.35 25.62
C ALA A 504 12.96 7.72 24.43
N ARG A 505 12.33 8.10 23.32
CA ARG A 505 13.00 8.52 22.07
C ARG A 505 12.41 9.86 21.65
N THR A 506 13.24 10.88 21.61
CA THR A 506 12.82 12.23 21.23
C THR A 506 13.19 12.54 19.80
N THR A 507 12.23 13.05 19.06
CA THR A 507 12.45 13.67 17.74
C THR A 507 12.10 15.14 17.84
N THR A 508 13.02 16.01 17.43
CA THR A 508 12.85 17.48 17.43
C THR A 508 12.89 17.98 15.99
N THR A 509 11.91 18.78 15.57
CA THR A 509 11.84 19.36 14.23
C THR A 509 11.91 20.88 14.28
N VAL A 510 12.76 21.46 13.44
CA VAL A 510 12.81 22.90 13.20
C VAL A 510 12.27 23.19 11.81
N TRP A 511 11.30 24.10 11.74
CA TRP A 511 10.59 24.40 10.49
C TRP A 511 11.14 25.61 9.79
N HIS A 512 10.97 25.64 8.46
CA HIS A 512 11.26 26.82 7.66
C HIS A 512 10.28 27.95 8.00
N LYS A 513 10.73 29.19 7.94
CA LYS A 513 9.92 30.36 8.38
C LYS A 513 8.70 30.62 7.50
N LEU A 514 8.78 30.28 6.20
CA LEU A 514 7.74 30.59 5.20
C LEU A 514 6.96 29.34 4.71
N TRP A 515 7.53 28.15 4.92
CA TRP A 515 7.01 26.91 4.33
C TRP A 515 6.83 25.85 5.41
N ASN A 516 5.84 24.98 5.26
CA ASN A 516 5.74 23.76 6.07
C ASN A 516 6.80 22.73 5.62
N LEU A 517 8.06 23.15 5.65
CA LEU A 517 9.23 22.35 5.29
C LEU A 517 10.20 22.31 6.47
N PRO A 518 10.68 21.12 6.89
CA PRO A 518 11.66 21.03 7.98
C PRO A 518 13.00 21.56 7.50
N THR A 519 13.69 22.34 8.34
CA THR A 519 15.09 22.73 8.12
C THR A 519 16.05 21.84 8.88
N GLN A 520 15.62 21.30 10.02
CA GLN A 520 16.37 20.32 10.81
C GLN A 520 15.42 19.32 11.42
N ILE A 521 15.84 18.06 11.46
CA ILE A 521 15.19 17.01 12.25
C ILE A 521 16.29 16.31 13.03
N ALA A 522 16.20 16.35 14.35
CA ALA A 522 17.06 15.60 15.24
C ALA A 522 16.29 14.42 15.81
N SER A 523 16.84 13.24 15.70
CA SER A 523 16.31 11.98 16.22
C SER A 523 17.43 11.18 16.88
N PRO A 524 17.15 10.13 17.62
CA PRO A 524 18.21 9.31 18.23
C PRO A 524 19.33 8.98 17.25
N THR A 525 20.55 9.29 17.62
CA THR A 525 21.80 9.07 16.87
C THR A 525 21.95 9.81 15.54
N LYS A 526 20.99 10.69 15.16
CA LYS A 526 20.97 11.29 13.82
C LYS A 526 20.46 12.74 13.84
N LEU A 527 21.17 13.61 13.11
CA LEU A 527 20.73 14.96 12.74
C LEU A 527 20.59 15.06 11.22
N GLU A 528 19.40 15.39 10.76
CA GLU A 528 19.09 15.69 9.37
C GLU A 528 18.99 17.20 9.18
N THR A 529 19.59 17.72 8.12
CA THR A 529 19.52 19.14 7.78
C THR A 529 19.07 19.32 6.34
N TYR A 530 18.21 20.30 6.12
CA TYR A 530 17.57 20.59 4.83
C TYR A 530 17.83 22.05 4.47
N SER A 531 18.21 22.28 3.22
CA SER A 531 18.33 23.64 2.66
C SER A 531 17.46 23.74 1.44
N TYR A 532 16.84 24.90 1.28
CA TYR A 532 15.89 25.15 0.20
C TYR A 532 16.29 26.42 -0.57
N ASP A 533 15.88 26.50 -1.84
CA ASP A 533 15.93 27.75 -2.60
C ASP A 533 14.77 28.69 -2.23
N SER A 534 14.69 29.86 -2.87
CA SER A 534 13.63 30.85 -2.63
C SER A 534 12.21 30.35 -2.97
N ASN A 535 12.09 29.28 -3.74
CA ASN A 535 10.81 28.67 -4.12
C ASN A 535 10.45 27.46 -3.22
N GLY A 536 11.30 27.12 -2.23
CA GLY A 536 11.12 25.98 -1.37
C GLY A 536 11.53 24.65 -2.01
N ASN A 537 12.30 24.64 -3.10
CA ASN A 537 12.86 23.41 -3.64
C ASN A 537 14.06 22.98 -2.80
N LEU A 538 14.15 21.69 -2.47
CA LEU A 538 15.24 21.14 -1.65
C LEU A 538 16.57 21.17 -2.41
N THR A 539 17.50 22.02 -2.02
CA THR A 539 18.82 22.12 -2.65
C THR A 539 19.87 21.25 -2.00
N ARG A 540 19.69 20.95 -0.69
CA ARG A 540 20.63 20.11 0.06
C ARG A 540 19.89 19.33 1.14
N TYR A 541 20.21 18.07 1.25
CA TYR A 541 19.89 17.21 2.39
C TYR A 541 21.17 16.64 2.94
N SER A 542 21.34 16.67 4.27
CA SER A 542 22.50 16.10 4.93
C SER A 542 22.07 15.33 6.16
N GLU A 543 22.54 14.10 6.26
CA GLU A 543 22.37 13.22 7.41
C GLU A 543 23.71 13.10 8.12
N THR A 544 23.75 13.44 9.42
CA THR A 544 24.95 13.42 10.23
C THR A 544 24.71 12.58 11.48
N PRO A 545 25.52 11.56 11.77
CA PRO A 545 25.43 10.81 13.02
C PRO A 545 25.73 11.71 14.23
N THR A 546 25.02 11.45 15.34
CA THR A 546 25.20 12.17 16.60
C THR A 546 25.50 11.23 17.77
N ALA A 547 26.05 11.78 18.85
CA ALA A 547 26.26 11.06 20.11
C ALA A 547 24.99 10.88 20.94
N ASP A 548 23.90 11.52 20.56
CA ASP A 548 22.62 11.55 21.26
C ASP A 548 21.83 10.26 21.04
N SER A 549 21.94 9.31 21.96
CA SER A 549 21.35 7.97 21.80
C SER A 549 19.83 7.92 21.96
N ASP A 550 19.22 8.92 22.60
CA ASP A 550 17.79 8.98 22.89
C ASP A 550 17.08 10.19 22.24
N GLY A 551 17.83 11.07 21.56
CA GLY A 551 17.32 12.27 20.91
C GLY A 551 17.03 13.44 21.85
N SER A 552 17.32 13.32 23.13
CA SER A 552 16.98 14.34 24.14
C SER A 552 17.72 15.65 23.98
N GLN A 553 18.92 15.65 23.36
CA GLN A 553 19.69 16.86 23.09
C GLN A 553 19.16 17.61 21.85
N GLY A 554 18.33 16.97 21.05
CA GLY A 554 17.70 17.54 19.87
C GLY A 554 18.73 18.08 18.88
N ILE A 555 18.46 19.27 18.32
CA ILE A 555 19.33 19.88 17.31
C ILE A 555 20.71 20.28 17.82
N ASN A 556 20.93 20.29 19.13
CA ASN A 556 22.20 20.63 19.77
C ASN A 556 23.10 19.40 19.99
N ALA A 557 22.67 18.21 19.59
CA ALA A 557 23.41 16.97 19.73
C ALA A 557 24.79 17.04 19.03
N ALA A 558 25.82 16.62 19.75
CA ALA A 558 27.19 16.58 19.22
C ALA A 558 27.27 15.57 18.05
N THR A 559 27.82 16.00 16.93
CA THR A 559 28.01 15.13 15.75
C THR A 559 29.22 14.22 15.94
N THR A 560 29.14 12.96 15.51
CA THR A 560 30.15 11.92 15.73
C THR A 560 30.75 11.34 14.47
N GLY A 561 30.23 11.68 13.29
CA GLY A 561 30.68 11.12 12.03
C GLY A 561 30.64 12.09 10.87
N VAL A 562 30.94 11.56 9.67
CA VAL A 562 30.93 12.35 8.43
C VAL A 562 29.50 12.47 7.93
N ALA A 563 29.09 13.69 7.62
CA ALA A 563 27.79 13.97 7.04
C ALA A 563 27.64 13.34 5.64
N ARG A 564 26.52 12.67 5.42
CA ARG A 564 26.11 12.15 4.11
C ARG A 564 25.24 13.17 3.44
N THR A 565 25.79 13.84 2.42
CA THR A 565 25.12 14.98 1.79
C THR A 565 24.65 14.65 0.39
N THR A 566 23.40 14.96 0.10
CA THR A 566 22.79 14.94 -1.23
C THR A 566 22.46 16.36 -1.65
N ASN A 567 22.75 16.71 -2.90
CA ASN A 567 22.50 18.05 -3.43
C ASN A 567 21.66 17.97 -4.70
N TRP A 568 20.83 18.99 -4.90
CA TRP A 568 20.01 19.18 -6.10
C TRP A 568 20.18 20.61 -6.64
N THR A 569 20.05 20.73 -7.94
CA THR A 569 19.81 22.02 -8.59
C THR A 569 18.57 21.93 -9.45
N TYR A 570 17.99 23.07 -9.77
CA TYR A 570 16.72 23.13 -10.47
C TYR A 570 16.82 24.04 -11.69
N THR A 571 15.98 23.81 -12.70
CA THR A 571 15.74 24.73 -13.81
C THR A 571 14.95 25.94 -13.29
N ALA A 572 14.81 26.97 -14.12
CA ALA A 572 13.97 28.12 -13.80
C ALA A 572 12.50 27.77 -13.57
N ASP A 573 12.03 26.68 -14.19
CA ASP A 573 10.66 26.15 -14.04
C ASP A 573 10.53 25.18 -12.83
N GLY A 574 11.58 25.05 -11.99
CA GLY A 574 11.57 24.21 -10.77
C GLY A 574 11.69 22.71 -11.02
N GLN A 575 12.09 22.30 -12.22
CA GLN A 575 12.39 20.90 -12.51
C GLN A 575 13.81 20.56 -12.05
N VAL A 576 14.05 19.35 -11.54
CA VAL A 576 15.39 18.94 -11.10
C VAL A 576 16.36 18.97 -12.28
N ALA A 577 17.39 19.82 -12.22
CA ALA A 577 18.43 19.91 -13.24
C ALA A 577 19.59 18.95 -12.94
N THR A 578 20.02 18.87 -11.67
CA THR A 578 21.04 17.92 -11.26
C THR A 578 20.71 17.28 -9.92
N HIS A 579 21.18 16.06 -9.73
CA HIS A 579 21.13 15.33 -8.48
C HIS A 579 22.50 14.69 -8.19
N ARG A 580 23.06 14.97 -7.02
CA ARG A 580 24.31 14.40 -6.57
C ARG A 580 24.13 13.72 -5.21
N GLY A 581 24.25 12.41 -5.19
CA GLY A 581 24.17 11.61 -3.97
C GLY A 581 25.39 11.75 -3.05
N PRO A 582 25.37 11.11 -1.86
CA PRO A 582 26.39 11.28 -0.82
C PRO A 582 27.71 10.56 -1.09
N ARG A 583 27.89 9.86 -2.21
CA ARG A 583 29.11 9.11 -2.53
C ARG A 583 30.26 10.07 -2.82
N ALA A 584 31.30 10.04 -1.97
CA ALA A 584 32.45 10.93 -2.08
C ALA A 584 33.33 10.66 -3.31
N ASN A 585 33.33 9.41 -3.82
CA ASN A 585 34.12 9.00 -4.97
C ASN A 585 33.53 9.40 -6.34
N LEU A 586 32.29 9.89 -6.37
CA LEU A 586 31.67 10.44 -7.58
C LEU A 586 31.65 11.96 -7.49
N SER A 587 32.49 12.60 -8.27
CA SER A 587 32.60 14.07 -8.33
C SER A 587 31.51 14.70 -9.16
N THR A 588 30.85 13.94 -10.04
CA THR A 588 29.83 14.40 -10.98
C THR A 588 28.40 14.03 -10.48
N ALA A 589 27.42 14.77 -10.96
CA ALA A 589 26.01 14.59 -10.65
C ALA A 589 25.29 13.88 -11.81
N THR A 590 24.17 13.23 -11.51
CA THR A 590 23.18 12.90 -12.54
C THR A 590 22.55 14.19 -13.04
N THR A 591 22.54 14.40 -14.35
CA THR A 591 21.99 15.59 -14.99
C THR A 591 20.69 15.24 -15.73
N TYR A 592 19.69 16.07 -15.56
CA TYR A 592 18.41 15.97 -16.25
C TYR A 592 18.25 17.14 -17.21
N VAL A 593 18.01 16.84 -18.47
CA VAL A 593 17.84 17.84 -19.53
C VAL A 593 16.40 17.80 -19.99
N TYR A 594 15.79 18.97 -20.11
CA TYR A 594 14.39 19.12 -20.53
C TYR A 594 14.29 19.81 -21.88
N ARG A 595 13.21 19.54 -22.61
CA ARG A 595 12.87 20.24 -23.86
C ARG A 595 12.62 21.70 -23.57
N THR A 596 13.28 22.59 -24.29
CA THR A 596 13.18 24.05 -24.10
C THR A 596 12.06 24.70 -24.93
N ALA A 597 11.52 23.97 -25.91
CA ALA A 597 10.44 24.40 -26.81
C ALA A 597 9.56 23.22 -27.18
N ASP A 598 8.37 23.51 -27.66
CA ASP A 598 7.49 22.50 -28.25
C ASP A 598 8.06 21.98 -29.57
N ASP A 599 7.76 20.76 -29.93
CA ASP A 599 8.00 20.23 -31.27
C ASP A 599 7.09 20.90 -32.29
N THR A 600 7.62 21.16 -33.46
CA THR A 600 6.89 21.77 -34.58
C THR A 600 6.16 20.78 -35.48
N ALA A 601 6.37 19.48 -35.25
CA ALA A 601 5.66 18.41 -35.96
C ALA A 601 4.15 18.40 -35.64
N THR A 602 3.35 17.85 -36.54
CA THR A 602 1.90 17.69 -36.35
C THR A 602 1.52 16.22 -36.51
N PRO A 603 1.16 15.50 -35.43
CA PRO A 603 1.16 15.95 -34.03
C PRO A 603 2.57 16.13 -33.46
N PRO A 604 2.76 17.00 -32.45
CA PRO A 604 4.06 17.18 -31.80
C PRO A 604 4.49 15.94 -31.03
N GLN A 605 5.78 15.60 -31.14
CA GLN A 605 6.37 14.43 -30.52
C GLN A 605 6.87 14.69 -29.07
N TYR A 606 6.92 15.93 -28.65
CA TYR A 606 7.26 16.38 -27.30
C TYR A 606 6.75 17.80 -27.05
N ARG A 607 6.71 18.21 -25.80
CA ARG A 607 6.34 19.55 -25.36
C ARG A 607 7.50 20.18 -24.59
N LYS A 608 7.50 21.51 -24.50
CA LYS A 608 8.37 22.25 -23.58
C LYS A 608 8.21 21.69 -22.16
N GLY A 609 9.32 21.43 -21.47
CA GLY A 609 9.34 20.88 -20.13
C GLY A 609 9.32 19.34 -20.08
N ASP A 610 9.12 18.63 -21.19
CA ASP A 610 9.29 17.18 -21.21
C ASP A 610 10.76 16.81 -20.99
N LEU A 611 11.02 15.76 -20.23
CA LEU A 611 12.37 15.27 -19.99
C LEU A 611 12.97 14.76 -21.30
N TYR A 612 14.16 15.29 -21.66
CA TYR A 612 14.85 14.92 -22.88
C TYR A 612 15.95 13.89 -22.63
N GLN A 613 16.81 14.16 -21.66
CA GLN A 613 17.92 13.25 -21.34
C GLN A 613 18.13 13.10 -19.85
N ILE A 614 18.58 11.93 -19.48
CA ILE A 614 19.16 11.62 -18.16
C ILE A 614 20.62 11.23 -18.43
N ILE A 615 21.56 11.97 -17.84
CA ILE A 615 22.99 11.73 -17.98
C ILE A 615 23.50 11.31 -16.60
N ASP A 616 24.03 10.10 -16.51
CA ASP A 616 24.55 9.58 -15.26
C ASP A 616 25.88 10.25 -14.87
N PRO A 617 26.41 10.02 -13.65
CA PRO A 617 27.70 10.57 -13.23
C PRO A 617 28.90 10.15 -14.06
N LEU A 618 28.80 9.13 -14.89
CA LEU A 618 29.86 8.66 -15.80
C LEU A 618 29.73 9.24 -17.21
N GLY A 619 28.68 10.01 -17.47
CA GLY A 619 28.41 10.63 -18.76
C GLY A 619 27.57 9.78 -19.71
N HIS A 620 27.02 8.63 -19.24
CA HIS A 620 26.13 7.84 -20.05
C HIS A 620 24.76 8.49 -20.13
N ALA A 621 24.30 8.75 -21.35
CA ALA A 621 23.04 9.43 -21.59
C ALA A 621 21.94 8.44 -22.00
N THR A 622 20.81 8.50 -21.32
CA THR A 622 19.54 7.93 -21.78
C THR A 622 18.71 9.06 -22.35
N THR A 623 18.32 8.96 -23.62
CA THR A 623 17.55 9.99 -24.33
C THR A 623 16.11 9.53 -24.52
N ILE A 624 15.14 10.37 -24.15
CA ILE A 624 13.74 10.17 -24.48
C ILE A 624 13.46 10.90 -25.79
N ASN A 625 13.30 10.14 -26.86
CA ASN A 625 13.21 10.66 -28.23
C ASN A 625 11.84 11.26 -28.51
N ARG A 626 10.77 10.54 -28.10
CA ARG A 626 9.39 10.88 -28.40
C ARG A 626 8.45 10.58 -27.24
N TYR A 627 7.40 11.37 -27.18
CA TYR A 627 6.26 11.23 -26.28
C TYR A 627 4.97 11.16 -27.09
N ASP A 628 3.90 10.60 -26.50
CA ASP A 628 2.57 10.83 -27.01
C ASP A 628 2.00 12.18 -26.53
N ALA A 629 0.80 12.52 -27.01
CA ALA A 629 0.18 13.79 -26.65
C ALA A 629 -0.19 13.89 -25.15
N SER A 630 -0.36 12.77 -24.43
CA SER A 630 -0.59 12.72 -22.98
C SER A 630 0.70 12.75 -22.15
N GLY A 631 1.89 12.79 -22.80
CA GLY A 631 3.20 12.89 -22.13
C GLY A 631 3.76 11.53 -21.68
N ARG A 632 3.32 10.41 -22.29
CA ARG A 632 3.94 9.10 -22.05
C ARG A 632 5.06 8.87 -23.05
N PRO A 633 6.25 8.38 -22.63
CA PRO A 633 7.34 8.05 -23.55
C PRO A 633 6.92 7.02 -24.60
N LEU A 634 7.18 7.31 -25.87
CA LEU A 634 6.99 6.37 -26.98
C LEU A 634 8.29 5.74 -27.44
N GLN A 635 9.43 6.42 -27.19
CA GLN A 635 10.74 5.90 -27.60
C GLN A 635 11.84 6.47 -26.72
N MET A 636 12.76 5.61 -26.33
CA MET A 636 13.95 5.95 -25.57
C MET A 636 15.18 5.30 -26.22
N THR A 637 16.36 5.95 -26.08
CA THR A 637 17.64 5.39 -26.52
C THR A 637 18.62 5.44 -25.35
N ASP A 638 19.21 4.30 -25.00
CA ASP A 638 20.24 4.24 -23.96
C ASP A 638 21.63 4.66 -24.47
N ALA A 639 22.62 4.69 -23.58
CA ALA A 639 23.99 5.07 -23.90
C ALA A 639 24.69 4.09 -24.88
N ASN A 640 24.21 2.85 -25.03
CA ASN A 640 24.73 1.87 -25.95
C ASN A 640 24.06 1.92 -27.33
N GLY A 641 23.14 2.87 -27.50
CA GLY A 641 22.33 2.99 -28.72
C GLY A 641 21.16 2.01 -28.81
N THR A 642 20.84 1.31 -27.72
CA THR A 642 19.65 0.44 -27.68
C THR A 642 18.40 1.31 -27.69
N VAL A 643 17.50 1.06 -28.64
CA VAL A 643 16.23 1.75 -28.74
C VAL A 643 15.15 0.93 -28.06
N THR A 644 14.43 1.55 -27.13
CA THR A 644 13.21 0.97 -26.53
C THR A 644 12.00 1.75 -27.00
N ALA A 645 11.06 1.07 -27.65
CA ALA A 645 9.80 1.64 -28.11
C ALA A 645 8.62 1.10 -27.29
N PHE A 646 7.63 1.95 -27.06
CA PHE A 646 6.46 1.63 -26.24
C PHE A 646 5.17 1.93 -27.01
N THR A 647 4.15 1.09 -26.81
CA THR A 647 2.79 1.38 -27.28
C THR A 647 1.80 1.27 -26.13
N TYR A 648 0.78 2.10 -26.16
CA TYR A 648 -0.22 2.19 -25.08
C TYR A 648 -1.62 1.98 -25.64
N SER A 649 -2.51 1.43 -24.80
CA SER A 649 -3.95 1.37 -25.08
C SER A 649 -4.60 2.75 -25.00
N ASN A 650 -5.83 2.89 -25.46
CA ASN A 650 -6.62 4.11 -25.33
C ASN A 650 -6.85 4.52 -23.85
N ARG A 651 -6.76 3.58 -22.91
CA ARG A 651 -6.80 3.85 -21.45
C ARG A 651 -5.41 4.16 -20.85
N GLY A 652 -4.35 4.18 -21.67
CA GLY A 652 -2.99 4.49 -21.25
C GLY A 652 -2.22 3.31 -20.67
N TRP A 653 -2.70 2.07 -20.80
CA TRP A 653 -1.97 0.89 -20.37
C TRP A 653 -0.91 0.50 -21.39
N LEU A 654 0.26 0.08 -20.93
CA LEU A 654 1.35 -0.39 -21.79
C LEU A 654 0.95 -1.71 -22.44
N ILE A 655 0.79 -1.74 -23.76
CA ILE A 655 0.42 -2.96 -24.49
C ILE A 655 1.59 -3.62 -25.19
N SER A 656 2.67 -2.88 -25.49
CA SER A 656 3.92 -3.51 -25.95
C SER A 656 5.15 -2.67 -25.60
N GLN A 657 6.27 -3.39 -25.45
CA GLN A 657 7.61 -2.84 -25.35
C GLN A 657 8.52 -3.58 -26.32
N THR A 658 9.18 -2.84 -27.21
CA THR A 658 10.16 -3.39 -28.17
C THR A 658 11.55 -2.86 -27.83
N ILE A 659 12.48 -3.74 -27.52
CA ILE A 659 13.89 -3.43 -27.27
C ILE A 659 14.70 -3.80 -28.49
N THR A 660 15.36 -2.82 -29.10
CA THR A 660 16.17 -3.00 -30.32
C THR A 660 17.61 -2.58 -30.02
N PRO A 661 18.53 -3.53 -29.77
CA PRO A 661 19.96 -3.23 -29.69
C PRO A 661 20.48 -2.64 -31.01
N ALA A 662 21.56 -1.85 -30.95
CA ALA A 662 22.07 -1.12 -32.11
C ALA A 662 22.40 -1.99 -33.36
N SER A 663 22.66 -3.27 -33.16
CA SER A 663 23.08 -4.21 -34.23
C SER A 663 22.15 -5.42 -34.40
N GLU A 664 20.97 -5.42 -33.74
CA GLU A 664 20.07 -6.59 -33.69
C GLU A 664 18.64 -6.24 -34.08
N THR A 665 17.85 -7.29 -34.29
CA THR A 665 16.40 -7.14 -34.52
C THR A 665 15.70 -6.85 -33.20
N GLY A 666 14.63 -6.03 -33.26
CA GLY A 666 13.83 -5.68 -32.09
C GLY A 666 13.16 -6.90 -31.46
N GLN A 667 13.22 -6.95 -30.12
CA GLN A 667 12.59 -7.97 -29.28
C GLN A 667 11.36 -7.36 -28.60
N THR A 668 10.17 -7.89 -28.93
CA THR A 668 8.91 -7.32 -28.43
C THR A 668 8.29 -8.17 -27.33
N THR A 669 8.01 -7.54 -26.20
CA THR A 669 7.15 -8.08 -25.14
C THR A 669 5.77 -7.45 -25.28
N ASN A 670 4.70 -8.28 -25.28
CA ASN A 670 3.32 -7.83 -25.36
C ASN A 670 2.58 -8.06 -24.04
N TYR A 671 1.66 -7.16 -23.71
CA TYR A 671 0.88 -7.19 -22.50
C TYR A 671 -0.62 -7.15 -22.83
N SER A 672 -1.40 -8.01 -22.19
CA SER A 672 -2.86 -8.04 -22.31
C SER A 672 -3.50 -7.76 -20.95
N TYR A 673 -4.62 -7.08 -20.98
CA TYR A 673 -5.36 -6.67 -19.78
C TYR A 673 -6.82 -7.09 -19.88
N ASP A 674 -7.47 -7.28 -18.74
CA ASP A 674 -8.92 -7.36 -18.68
C ASP A 674 -9.56 -5.97 -18.79
N ALA A 675 -10.88 -5.90 -18.76
CA ALA A 675 -11.60 -4.64 -18.92
C ALA A 675 -11.40 -3.66 -17.76
N VAL A 676 -11.04 -4.12 -16.56
CA VAL A 676 -10.71 -3.24 -15.40
C VAL A 676 -9.26 -2.79 -15.38
N GLY A 677 -8.41 -3.33 -16.28
CA GLY A 677 -6.99 -2.96 -16.38
C GLY A 677 -6.03 -3.85 -15.60
N GLN A 678 -6.45 -5.04 -15.19
CA GLN A 678 -5.56 -6.03 -14.60
C GLN A 678 -4.78 -6.76 -15.69
N LEU A 679 -3.47 -6.93 -15.50
CA LEU A 679 -2.63 -7.65 -16.46
C LEU A 679 -3.03 -9.13 -16.48
N THR A 680 -3.57 -9.59 -17.60
CA THR A 680 -3.97 -11.00 -17.75
C THR A 680 -2.91 -11.85 -18.43
N LYS A 681 -2.03 -11.24 -19.26
CA LYS A 681 -0.96 -11.97 -19.94
C LYS A 681 0.21 -11.07 -20.31
N ALA A 682 1.42 -11.60 -20.14
CA ALA A 682 2.65 -11.05 -20.70
C ALA A 682 3.27 -12.10 -21.63
N THR A 683 3.54 -11.73 -22.90
CA THR A 683 4.15 -12.60 -23.90
C THR A 683 5.53 -12.06 -24.24
N LEU A 684 6.57 -12.88 -24.05
CA LEU A 684 7.97 -12.54 -24.29
C LEU A 684 8.33 -12.67 -25.77
N PRO A 685 9.48 -12.12 -26.21
CA PRO A 685 9.90 -12.17 -27.63
C PRO A 685 10.07 -13.56 -28.20
N ASP A 686 10.39 -14.56 -27.36
CA ASP A 686 10.52 -15.96 -27.74
C ASP A 686 9.16 -16.69 -27.86
N GLY A 687 8.04 -15.97 -27.66
CA GLY A 687 6.70 -16.52 -27.67
C GLY A 687 6.27 -17.17 -26.36
N SER A 688 7.17 -17.33 -25.39
CA SER A 688 6.77 -17.77 -24.05
C SER A 688 5.91 -16.72 -23.36
N SER A 689 5.01 -17.15 -22.45
CA SER A 689 4.10 -16.22 -21.81
C SER A 689 3.81 -16.61 -20.37
N VAL A 690 3.35 -15.62 -19.61
CA VAL A 690 2.79 -15.78 -18.27
C VAL A 690 1.39 -15.19 -18.28
N SER A 691 0.42 -15.95 -17.78
CA SER A 691 -0.98 -15.53 -17.63
C SER A 691 -1.30 -15.38 -16.15
N PHE A 692 -2.21 -14.45 -15.83
CA PHE A 692 -2.62 -14.11 -14.45
C PHE A 692 -4.14 -14.24 -14.33
N THR A 693 -4.62 -14.70 -13.17
CA THR A 693 -6.05 -14.82 -12.86
C THR A 693 -6.37 -14.02 -11.61
N TYR A 694 -7.59 -13.47 -11.59
CA TYR A 694 -8.08 -12.60 -10.52
C TYR A 694 -9.49 -13.01 -10.13
N ASP A 695 -9.88 -12.71 -8.89
CA ASP A 695 -11.27 -12.83 -8.45
C ASP A 695 -12.05 -11.53 -8.73
N ALA A 696 -13.37 -11.56 -8.46
CA ALA A 696 -14.25 -10.42 -8.67
C ALA A 696 -13.96 -9.23 -7.72
N ALA A 697 -13.17 -9.42 -6.66
CA ALA A 697 -12.65 -8.35 -5.81
C ALA A 697 -11.28 -7.83 -6.30
N HIS A 698 -10.90 -8.16 -7.53
CA HIS A 698 -9.65 -7.77 -8.20
C HIS A 698 -8.37 -8.28 -7.52
N ARG A 699 -8.45 -9.38 -6.75
CA ARG A 699 -7.30 -9.97 -6.08
C ARG A 699 -6.69 -11.06 -6.96
N LEU A 700 -5.35 -11.08 -7.07
CA LEU A 700 -4.64 -12.12 -7.81
C LEU A 700 -4.87 -13.49 -7.16
N THR A 701 -5.40 -14.44 -7.93
CA THR A 701 -5.69 -15.82 -7.48
C THR A 701 -4.74 -16.83 -8.09
N GLY A 702 -3.98 -16.49 -9.13
CA GLY A 702 -3.00 -17.39 -9.70
C GLY A 702 -2.21 -16.82 -10.85
N ALA A 703 -1.19 -17.57 -11.26
CA ALA A 703 -0.43 -17.32 -12.46
C ALA A 703 -0.03 -18.65 -13.12
N ALA A 704 0.12 -18.67 -14.43
CA ALA A 704 0.57 -19.84 -15.17
C ALA A 704 1.49 -19.44 -16.33
N ASP A 705 2.53 -20.23 -16.61
CA ASP A 705 3.39 -20.03 -17.76
C ASP A 705 2.89 -20.83 -18.99
N SER A 706 3.47 -20.52 -20.16
CA SER A 706 3.18 -21.23 -21.40
C SER A 706 3.72 -22.66 -21.45
N GLN A 707 4.49 -23.08 -20.43
CA GLN A 707 5.01 -24.43 -20.29
C GLN A 707 4.10 -25.32 -19.44
N GLY A 708 3.05 -24.74 -18.81
CA GLY A 708 2.08 -25.43 -17.98
C GLY A 708 2.38 -25.41 -16.49
N ASN A 709 3.48 -24.76 -16.05
CA ASN A 709 3.66 -24.54 -14.62
C ASN A 709 2.64 -23.50 -14.13
N SER A 710 2.11 -23.69 -12.94
CA SER A 710 1.16 -22.76 -12.36
C SER A 710 1.34 -22.55 -10.87
N ILE A 711 0.88 -21.40 -10.39
CA ILE A 711 0.75 -21.06 -9.00
C ILE A 711 -0.68 -20.62 -8.71
N ALA A 712 -1.28 -21.17 -7.66
CA ALA A 712 -2.61 -20.80 -7.22
C ALA A 712 -2.55 -20.25 -5.78
N TYR A 713 -3.35 -19.22 -5.52
CA TYR A 713 -3.45 -18.57 -4.22
C TYR A 713 -4.85 -18.73 -3.64
N THR A 714 -4.94 -19.16 -2.39
CA THR A 714 -6.17 -19.06 -1.59
C THR A 714 -6.06 -17.83 -0.71
N LEU A 715 -7.10 -17.01 -0.72
CA LEU A 715 -7.16 -15.74 -0.02
C LEU A 715 -8.29 -15.77 1.02
N ASP A 716 -8.06 -15.20 2.20
CA ASP A 716 -9.14 -14.99 3.18
C ASP A 716 -9.96 -13.72 2.88
N ALA A 717 -10.96 -13.44 3.73
CA ALA A 717 -11.80 -12.26 3.58
C ALA A 717 -11.04 -10.93 3.75
N MET A 718 -9.88 -10.94 4.41
CA MET A 718 -9.00 -9.78 4.58
C MET A 718 -8.01 -9.60 3.42
N GLY A 719 -7.98 -10.53 2.47
CA GLY A 719 -7.05 -10.54 1.35
C GLY A 719 -5.69 -11.17 1.66
N ASN A 720 -5.52 -11.81 2.81
CA ASN A 720 -4.30 -12.53 3.12
C ASN A 720 -4.19 -13.80 2.29
N ARG A 721 -2.99 -14.08 1.85
CA ARG A 721 -2.66 -15.32 1.16
C ARG A 721 -2.51 -16.46 2.18
N THR A 722 -3.59 -17.21 2.42
CA THR A 722 -3.62 -18.32 3.38
C THR A 722 -2.97 -19.57 2.81
N GLN A 723 -3.02 -19.75 1.48
CA GLN A 723 -2.35 -20.86 0.82
C GLN A 723 -1.75 -20.44 -0.51
N GLU A 724 -0.64 -21.06 -0.86
CA GLU A 724 0.04 -20.97 -2.15
C GLU A 724 0.37 -22.39 -2.60
N GLN A 725 -0.03 -22.76 -3.81
CA GLN A 725 0.24 -24.06 -4.42
C GLN A 725 0.94 -23.85 -5.75
N VAL A 726 2.06 -24.54 -5.95
CA VAL A 726 2.79 -24.56 -7.22
C VAL A 726 2.66 -25.95 -7.83
N THR A 727 2.21 -26.02 -9.08
CA THR A 727 2.12 -27.26 -9.83
C THR A 727 3.01 -27.23 -11.06
N ASP A 728 3.53 -28.40 -11.43
CA ASP A 728 4.29 -28.59 -12.66
C ASP A 728 3.35 -28.74 -13.89
N PRO A 729 3.90 -28.86 -15.12
CA PRO A 729 3.10 -29.01 -16.34
C PRO A 729 2.21 -30.26 -16.36
N ASN A 730 2.48 -31.26 -15.53
CA ASN A 730 1.69 -32.49 -15.44
C ASN A 730 0.58 -32.37 -14.37
N GLY A 731 0.43 -31.19 -13.76
CA GLY A 731 -0.52 -30.94 -12.69
C GLY A 731 -0.08 -31.50 -11.33
N VAL A 732 1.20 -31.89 -11.18
CA VAL A 732 1.73 -32.40 -9.94
C VAL A 732 2.07 -31.24 -9.02
N LEU A 733 1.57 -31.29 -7.78
CA LEU A 733 1.90 -30.30 -6.76
C LEU A 733 3.39 -30.43 -6.38
N THR A 734 4.17 -29.39 -6.64
CA THR A 734 5.62 -29.35 -6.36
C THR A 734 5.95 -28.61 -5.08
N ARG A 735 5.10 -27.66 -4.70
CA ARG A 735 5.27 -26.87 -3.48
C ARG A 735 3.92 -26.41 -2.95
N ARG A 736 3.79 -26.41 -1.64
CA ARG A 736 2.65 -25.80 -0.94
C ARG A 736 3.17 -24.98 0.24
N VAL A 737 2.62 -23.79 0.41
CA VAL A 737 2.86 -22.91 1.57
C VAL A 737 1.51 -22.58 2.17
N ASP A 738 1.32 -22.91 3.43
CA ASP A 738 0.14 -22.52 4.21
C ASP A 738 0.52 -21.45 5.21
N ARG A 739 -0.32 -20.43 5.37
CA ARG A 739 -0.11 -19.32 6.30
C ARG A 739 -1.33 -19.17 7.19
N VAL A 740 -1.09 -18.98 8.47
CA VAL A 740 -2.11 -18.66 9.47
C VAL A 740 -1.85 -17.24 9.96
N PHE A 741 -2.90 -16.45 10.06
CA PHE A 741 -2.83 -15.07 10.50
C PHE A 741 -3.60 -14.90 11.81
N ASP A 742 -3.12 -13.98 12.66
CA ASP A 742 -3.85 -13.57 13.86
C ASP A 742 -4.95 -12.55 13.54
N SER A 743 -5.73 -12.20 14.56
CA SER A 743 -6.80 -11.22 14.45
C SER A 743 -6.33 -9.78 14.14
N MET A 744 -5.02 -9.55 14.13
CA MET A 744 -4.37 -8.29 13.74
C MET A 744 -3.75 -8.36 12.34
N ASN A 745 -4.07 -9.41 11.58
CA ASN A 745 -3.56 -9.62 10.23
C ASN A 745 -2.05 -9.88 10.16
N ARG A 746 -1.43 -10.34 11.27
CA ARG A 746 -0.01 -10.68 11.33
C ARG A 746 0.16 -12.17 11.12
N PRO A 747 1.18 -12.63 10.37
CA PRO A 747 1.42 -14.05 10.20
C PRO A 747 1.84 -14.67 11.54
N LEU A 748 1.06 -15.66 12.00
CA LEU A 748 1.36 -16.47 13.17
C LEU A 748 2.25 -17.66 12.83
N ARG A 749 2.00 -18.27 11.67
CA ARG A 749 2.70 -19.47 11.24
C ARG A 749 2.76 -19.52 9.72
N VAL A 750 3.91 -19.90 9.22
CA VAL A 750 4.14 -20.26 7.82
C VAL A 750 4.62 -21.71 7.78
N THR A 751 3.88 -22.57 7.09
CA THR A 751 4.26 -23.98 6.90
C THR A 751 4.53 -24.20 5.43
N GLN A 752 5.73 -24.65 5.09
CA GLN A 752 6.09 -25.02 3.73
C GLN A 752 6.19 -26.52 3.62
N GLN A 753 5.53 -27.08 2.62
CA GLN A 753 5.63 -28.49 2.26
C GLN A 753 6.26 -28.59 0.87
N GLY A 754 7.42 -29.24 0.77
CA GLY A 754 7.93 -29.71 -0.50
C GLY A 754 7.25 -31.02 -0.83
N VAL A 755 6.62 -31.13 -2.01
CA VAL A 755 6.11 -32.42 -2.49
C VAL A 755 7.21 -33.03 -3.34
N LEU A 756 7.70 -34.21 -2.95
CA LEU A 756 8.61 -34.99 -3.78
C LEU A 756 7.90 -35.44 -5.06
N PRO A 757 8.58 -35.46 -6.23
CA PRO A 757 7.99 -35.97 -7.45
C PRO A 757 7.41 -37.36 -7.26
N SER A 758 6.22 -37.59 -7.76
CA SER A 758 5.59 -38.91 -7.76
C SER A 758 6.47 -39.92 -8.49
N GLY A 759 7.17 -40.78 -7.73
CA GLY A 759 8.14 -41.75 -8.24
C GLY A 759 9.13 -42.23 -7.16
N SER A 760 9.32 -41.45 -6.07
CA SER A 760 10.04 -41.93 -4.90
C SER A 760 9.04 -42.53 -3.90
N THR A 761 8.99 -43.81 -3.83
CA THR A 761 8.38 -44.55 -2.72
C THR A 761 9.20 -44.32 -1.45
N SER A 762 9.18 -43.14 -0.91
CA SER A 762 9.63 -42.88 0.45
C SER A 762 8.40 -43.03 1.35
N ASP A 763 8.36 -44.13 2.08
CA ASP A 763 7.36 -44.46 3.10
C ASP A 763 7.39 -43.51 4.33
N THR A 764 7.91 -42.32 4.20
CA THR A 764 8.01 -41.35 5.30
C THR A 764 6.66 -40.64 5.44
N PRO A 765 5.91 -40.89 6.53
CA PRO A 765 4.62 -40.25 6.74
C PRO A 765 4.70 -38.73 6.80
N ILE A 766 3.82 -38.04 6.09
CA ILE A 766 3.78 -36.58 6.01
C ILE A 766 2.96 -36.01 7.18
N LYS A 767 3.56 -35.16 8.00
CA LYS A 767 2.88 -34.52 9.14
C LYS A 767 1.73 -33.61 8.64
N VAL A 768 0.53 -33.82 9.19
CA VAL A 768 -0.65 -33.00 8.91
C VAL A 768 -0.75 -31.89 9.95
N VAL A 769 -0.98 -30.66 9.51
CA VAL A 769 -1.13 -29.51 10.41
C VAL A 769 -2.61 -29.36 10.77
N PRO A 770 -2.97 -29.38 12.06
CA PRO A 770 -4.33 -29.17 12.51
C PRO A 770 -4.84 -27.75 12.18
N ALA A 771 -6.11 -27.64 11.78
CA ALA A 771 -6.81 -26.38 11.55
C ALA A 771 -7.49 -25.84 12.81
N GLY A 772 -7.79 -26.72 13.77
CA GLY A 772 -8.44 -26.33 15.03
C GLY A 772 -8.37 -27.43 16.07
N ILE A 773 -8.60 -27.10 17.35
CA ILE A 773 -8.57 -28.01 18.46
C ILE A 773 -9.55 -27.61 19.57
N THR A 774 -10.26 -28.59 20.13
CA THR A 774 -11.18 -28.41 21.26
C THR A 774 -10.96 -29.53 22.29
N ALA A 775 -11.43 -29.32 23.50
CA ALA A 775 -11.30 -30.34 24.56
C ALA A 775 -12.53 -30.36 25.48
N SER A 776 -12.66 -31.47 26.25
CA SER A 776 -13.73 -31.68 27.24
C SER A 776 -13.70 -30.65 28.37
N SER A 777 -12.51 -30.23 28.77
CA SER A 777 -12.26 -29.27 29.84
C SER A 777 -10.86 -28.68 29.72
N THR A 778 -10.58 -27.61 30.45
CA THR A 778 -9.27 -26.94 30.48
C THR A 778 -9.01 -26.47 31.89
N TYR A 779 -7.81 -26.71 32.38
CA TYR A 779 -7.36 -26.24 33.69
C TYR A 779 -6.54 -24.98 33.51
N ASP A 780 -7.02 -23.89 34.10
CA ASP A 780 -6.37 -22.56 34.05
C ASP A 780 -6.00 -22.14 32.61
N ASN A 781 -4.80 -21.61 32.41
CA ASN A 781 -4.30 -21.18 31.10
C ASN A 781 -3.70 -22.32 30.23
N ASN A 782 -3.88 -23.59 30.60
CA ASN A 782 -3.35 -24.70 29.81
C ASN A 782 -4.33 -25.12 28.71
N VAL A 783 -4.55 -24.21 27.77
CA VAL A 783 -5.55 -24.33 26.70
C VAL A 783 -5.24 -25.44 25.70
N PRO A 784 -6.25 -26.00 24.99
CA PRO A 784 -6.05 -27.12 24.06
C PRO A 784 -5.00 -26.84 22.98
N ALA A 785 -4.84 -25.58 22.52
CA ALA A 785 -3.87 -25.20 21.50
C ALA A 785 -2.43 -25.56 21.87
N ARG A 786 -2.11 -25.65 23.14
CA ARG A 786 -0.76 -26.06 23.61
C ARG A 786 -0.38 -27.49 23.23
N ALA A 787 -1.37 -28.36 22.98
CA ALA A 787 -1.11 -29.72 22.54
C ALA A 787 -0.76 -29.85 21.05
N ILE A 788 -0.70 -28.72 20.29
CA ILE A 788 -0.37 -28.72 18.86
C ILE A 788 0.55 -27.55 18.45
N ASP A 789 1.14 -26.84 19.40
CA ASP A 789 1.96 -25.63 19.14
C ASP A 789 3.45 -25.90 18.92
N GLY A 790 3.92 -27.10 19.29
CA GLY A 790 5.30 -27.54 19.10
C GLY A 790 6.30 -26.93 20.08
N ASP A 791 5.85 -26.22 21.11
CA ASP A 791 6.73 -25.52 22.06
C ASP A 791 7.03 -26.34 23.34
N GLY A 792 6.43 -27.54 23.46
CA GLY A 792 6.59 -28.43 24.62
C GLY A 792 5.73 -28.06 25.84
N SER A 793 4.87 -27.05 25.73
CA SER A 793 3.86 -26.73 26.73
C SER A 793 2.75 -27.80 26.69
N ALA A 794 1.88 -27.84 27.70
CA ALA A 794 0.86 -28.89 27.77
C ALA A 794 -0.56 -28.32 27.88
N TRP A 795 -1.51 -28.98 27.16
CA TRP A 795 -2.89 -28.90 27.55
C TRP A 795 -3.14 -29.75 28.77
N ILE A 796 -3.87 -29.26 29.74
CA ILE A 796 -4.26 -29.99 30.96
C ILE A 796 -5.78 -29.89 31.11
N ALA A 797 -6.46 -31.06 31.19
CA ALA A 797 -7.87 -31.12 31.53
C ALA A 797 -8.07 -30.73 33.00
N SER A 798 -9.26 -30.23 33.36
CA SER A 798 -9.60 -29.90 34.75
C SER A 798 -10.07 -31.14 35.57
N GLY A 799 -9.47 -32.30 35.29
CA GLY A 799 -9.84 -33.52 36.00
C GLY A 799 -9.17 -34.80 35.50
N TYR A 800 -9.50 -35.88 36.22
CA TYR A 800 -9.10 -37.24 35.86
C TYR A 800 -9.91 -37.75 34.65
N ALA A 801 -9.63 -38.98 34.20
CA ALA A 801 -10.42 -39.66 33.16
C ALA A 801 -11.95 -39.72 33.55
N THR A 802 -12.89 -39.51 32.63
CA THR A 802 -12.77 -39.54 31.18
C THR A 802 -12.68 -38.12 30.67
N GLN A 803 -11.62 -37.81 29.96
CA GLN A 803 -11.43 -36.51 29.30
C GLN A 803 -11.06 -36.73 27.83
N TRP A 804 -11.36 -35.77 26.98
CA TRP A 804 -11.03 -35.87 25.56
C TRP A 804 -10.47 -34.56 25.02
N ILE A 805 -9.66 -34.71 23.97
CA ILE A 805 -9.21 -33.61 23.10
C ILE A 805 -9.53 -33.99 21.66
N GLU A 806 -10.05 -33.04 20.89
CA GLU A 806 -10.44 -33.22 19.49
C GLU A 806 -9.77 -32.21 18.59
N VAL A 807 -9.24 -32.68 17.48
CA VAL A 807 -8.49 -31.93 16.50
C VAL A 807 -9.23 -31.92 15.17
N ASP A 808 -9.44 -30.72 14.58
CA ASP A 808 -9.89 -30.53 13.20
C ASP A 808 -8.65 -30.46 12.31
N LEU A 809 -8.51 -31.37 11.36
CA LEU A 809 -7.44 -31.40 10.38
C LEU A 809 -7.69 -30.48 9.18
N GLY A 810 -8.82 -29.73 9.16
CA GLY A 810 -9.22 -28.80 8.09
C GLY A 810 -9.82 -29.48 6.85
N ALA A 811 -9.35 -30.67 6.52
CA ALA A 811 -9.85 -31.48 5.41
C ALA A 811 -9.83 -32.99 5.79
N ALA A 812 -10.63 -33.81 5.11
CA ALA A 812 -10.57 -35.24 5.25
C ALA A 812 -9.30 -35.78 4.60
N VAL A 813 -8.44 -36.44 5.41
CA VAL A 813 -7.16 -37.02 4.99
C VAL A 813 -7.03 -38.46 5.41
N PRO A 814 -6.41 -39.35 4.61
CA PRO A 814 -6.09 -40.71 5.00
C PRO A 814 -4.92 -40.72 6.00
N LEU A 815 -5.19 -40.86 7.29
CA LEU A 815 -4.14 -40.87 8.31
C LEU A 815 -3.47 -42.23 8.40
N LYS A 816 -2.12 -42.20 8.44
CA LYS A 816 -1.29 -43.42 8.70
C LYS A 816 -0.79 -43.47 10.11
N LYS A 817 -0.73 -42.35 10.83
CA LYS A 817 -0.17 -42.32 12.17
C LYS A 817 -0.65 -41.10 12.97
N VAL A 818 -0.92 -41.31 14.26
CA VAL A 818 -1.10 -40.27 15.28
C VAL A 818 -0.03 -40.46 16.35
N ARG A 819 0.70 -39.43 16.70
CA ARG A 819 1.66 -39.43 17.83
C ARG A 819 1.17 -38.51 18.92
N MET A 820 1.37 -38.91 20.16
CA MET A 820 0.88 -38.23 21.35
C MET A 820 1.97 -38.19 22.40
N LEU A 821 2.45 -37.00 22.75
CA LEU A 821 3.43 -36.82 23.82
C LEU A 821 2.73 -36.66 25.16
N VAL A 822 2.93 -37.65 26.02
CA VAL A 822 2.27 -37.72 27.32
C VAL A 822 2.78 -36.65 28.28
N SER A 823 1.84 -35.95 28.95
CA SER A 823 2.13 -35.13 30.13
C SER A 823 1.44 -35.80 31.33
N GLN A 824 2.20 -36.47 32.18
CA GLN A 824 1.63 -37.30 33.23
C GLN A 824 2.53 -37.44 34.48
N SER A 825 1.97 -37.15 35.62
CA SER A 825 2.60 -37.43 36.90
C SER A 825 1.53 -37.74 37.96
N PRO A 826 1.55 -38.92 38.64
CA PRO A 826 2.55 -40.00 38.55
C PRO A 826 2.42 -40.86 37.30
N ALA A 827 3.48 -41.58 36.96
CA ALA A 827 3.43 -42.62 35.93
C ALA A 827 2.50 -43.78 36.35
N GLY A 828 1.87 -44.44 35.37
CA GLY A 828 0.99 -45.57 35.64
C GLY A 828 0.13 -45.97 34.45
N GLN A 829 -0.82 -46.90 34.71
CA GLN A 829 -1.69 -47.45 33.68
C GLN A 829 -2.63 -46.44 33.08
N THR A 830 -2.60 -46.30 31.75
CA THR A 830 -3.52 -45.45 31.01
C THR A 830 -4.24 -46.21 29.89
N THR A 831 -5.37 -45.66 29.44
CA THR A 831 -6.07 -46.13 28.25
C THR A 831 -6.58 -44.96 27.47
N HIS A 832 -6.22 -44.92 26.18
CA HIS A 832 -6.57 -43.86 25.24
C HIS A 832 -7.27 -44.43 24.01
N VAL A 833 -8.45 -43.95 23.69
CA VAL A 833 -9.22 -44.32 22.49
C VAL A 833 -9.12 -43.22 21.46
N VAL A 834 -8.54 -43.52 20.31
CA VAL A 834 -8.43 -42.64 19.15
C VAL A 834 -9.62 -42.90 18.23
N THR A 835 -10.48 -41.93 18.05
CA THR A 835 -11.63 -42.01 17.12
C THR A 835 -11.45 -41.00 16.01
N GLY A 836 -12.01 -41.27 14.81
CA GLY A 836 -11.91 -40.39 13.65
C GLY A 836 -13.18 -40.38 12.81
N GLY A 837 -13.40 -39.29 12.09
CA GLY A 837 -14.55 -39.13 11.20
C GLY A 837 -14.51 -37.82 10.41
N THR A 838 -15.54 -37.60 9.58
CA THR A 838 -15.66 -36.40 8.75
C THR A 838 -16.44 -35.25 9.40
N SER A 839 -17.08 -35.55 10.55
CA SER A 839 -17.87 -34.60 11.37
C SER A 839 -17.28 -34.50 12.78
N PRO A 840 -17.51 -33.39 13.52
CA PRO A 840 -17.13 -33.27 14.93
C PRO A 840 -17.71 -34.39 15.80
N ALA A 841 -17.08 -34.66 16.92
CA ALA A 841 -17.38 -35.76 17.84
C ALA A 841 -17.39 -37.15 17.16
N PRO A 842 -16.30 -37.53 16.46
CA PRO A 842 -16.25 -38.78 15.71
C PRO A 842 -16.36 -39.99 16.65
N THR A 843 -17.10 -41.03 16.21
CA THR A 843 -17.36 -42.23 16.99
C THR A 843 -16.64 -43.49 16.45
N THR A 844 -16.12 -43.42 15.23
CA THR A 844 -15.41 -44.57 14.63
C THR A 844 -14.06 -44.76 15.34
N VAL A 845 -13.89 -45.85 16.06
CA VAL A 845 -12.64 -46.18 16.73
C VAL A 845 -11.59 -46.57 15.69
N LEU A 846 -10.51 -45.81 15.64
CA LEU A 846 -9.34 -46.07 14.79
C LEU A 846 -8.33 -46.96 15.51
N GLN A 847 -8.08 -46.65 16.79
CA GLN A 847 -7.17 -47.45 17.64
C GLN A 847 -7.44 -47.22 19.13
N THR A 848 -7.13 -48.22 19.95
CA THR A 848 -7.07 -48.10 21.41
C THR A 848 -5.66 -48.41 21.88
N LEU A 849 -5.09 -47.53 22.67
CA LEU A 849 -3.78 -47.69 23.29
C LEU A 849 -3.95 -47.88 24.79
N SER A 850 -3.41 -48.96 25.35
CA SER A 850 -3.45 -49.25 26.80
C SER A 850 -2.07 -49.71 27.26
N GLY A 851 -1.59 -49.18 28.38
CA GLY A 851 -0.30 -49.54 28.95
C GLY A 851 0.14 -48.58 30.03
N ASN A 852 1.29 -48.86 30.66
CA ASN A 852 1.91 -47.90 31.56
C ASN A 852 2.53 -46.79 30.78
N THR A 853 2.22 -45.53 31.16
CA THR A 853 2.74 -44.32 30.58
C THR A 853 3.41 -43.46 31.62
N SER A 854 4.34 -42.59 31.16
CA SER A 854 5.06 -41.64 31.98
C SER A 854 5.20 -40.29 31.25
N ASP A 855 5.50 -39.27 32.01
CA ASP A 855 5.74 -37.93 31.45
C ASP A 855 6.84 -37.93 30.38
N GLY A 856 6.65 -37.18 29.27
CA GLY A 856 7.57 -37.09 28.15
C GLY A 856 7.61 -38.34 27.25
N GLN A 857 6.77 -39.36 27.48
CA GLN A 857 6.69 -40.55 26.63
C GLN A 857 5.86 -40.28 25.37
N TRP A 858 6.39 -40.68 24.22
CA TRP A 858 5.60 -40.72 22.98
C TRP A 858 4.79 -42.01 22.87
N LEU A 859 3.48 -41.85 22.69
CA LEU A 859 2.61 -42.92 22.24
C LEU A 859 2.39 -42.78 20.74
N GLU A 860 2.24 -43.88 20.04
CA GLU A 860 2.02 -43.92 18.60
C GLU A 860 0.83 -44.85 18.27
N ALA A 861 -0.19 -44.29 17.63
CA ALA A 861 -1.29 -45.02 17.02
C ALA A 861 -0.97 -45.16 15.51
N ALA A 862 -0.55 -46.36 15.11
CA ALA A 862 -0.36 -46.66 13.68
C ALA A 862 -1.71 -46.96 13.04
N LEU A 863 -2.04 -46.33 11.95
CA LEU A 863 -3.29 -46.42 11.19
C LEU A 863 -2.97 -46.89 9.77
N ASP A 864 -3.93 -47.59 9.16
CA ASP A 864 -3.72 -48.17 7.82
C ASP A 864 -3.99 -47.20 6.64
N GLY A 865 -4.45 -45.96 6.95
CA GLY A 865 -4.83 -44.98 5.94
C GLY A 865 -6.11 -45.31 5.16
N SER A 866 -6.83 -46.38 5.52
CA SER A 866 -8.04 -46.82 4.83
C SER A 866 -9.24 -45.90 5.07
N VAL A 867 -9.23 -45.12 6.14
CA VAL A 867 -10.28 -44.17 6.51
C VAL A 867 -9.78 -42.76 6.40
N SER A 868 -10.42 -41.95 5.55
CA SER A 868 -10.19 -40.53 5.50
C SER A 868 -10.93 -39.79 6.60
N VAL A 869 -10.22 -39.06 7.45
CA VAL A 869 -10.77 -38.38 8.63
C VAL A 869 -10.43 -36.87 8.61
N ARG A 870 -11.38 -36.03 8.97
CA ARG A 870 -11.17 -34.62 9.24
C ARG A 870 -11.05 -34.34 10.75
N TYR A 871 -11.85 -35.00 11.56
CA TYR A 871 -11.84 -34.84 13.01
C TYR A 871 -11.24 -36.06 13.65
N ILE A 872 -10.29 -35.85 14.55
CA ILE A 872 -9.67 -36.88 15.38
C ILE A 872 -9.93 -36.52 16.84
N ARG A 873 -10.51 -37.45 17.58
CA ARG A 873 -10.69 -37.31 19.02
C ARG A 873 -9.89 -38.36 19.76
N ILE A 874 -9.12 -37.92 20.74
CA ILE A 874 -8.37 -38.77 21.67
C ILE A 874 -9.10 -38.69 23.00
N THR A 875 -9.71 -39.81 23.42
CA THR A 875 -10.43 -39.93 24.70
C THR A 875 -9.59 -40.74 25.64
N THR A 876 -9.13 -40.16 26.74
CA THR A 876 -8.46 -40.88 27.82
C THR A 876 -9.52 -41.43 28.78
N THR A 877 -9.68 -42.74 28.80
CA THR A 877 -10.70 -43.42 29.61
C THR A 877 -10.19 -43.91 30.94
N SER A 878 -8.86 -44.02 31.10
CA SER A 878 -8.18 -44.35 32.35
C SER A 878 -6.87 -43.61 32.47
N SER A 879 -6.59 -43.03 33.62
CA SER A 879 -5.32 -42.32 33.91
C SER A 879 -5.13 -42.22 35.43
N PRO A 880 -3.91 -42.39 35.94
CA PRO A 880 -3.60 -42.19 37.35
C PRO A 880 -3.46 -40.73 37.73
N SER A 881 -3.38 -39.83 36.73
CA SER A 881 -3.26 -38.39 36.90
C SER A 881 -4.38 -37.64 36.15
N TRP A 882 -4.43 -36.31 36.24
CA TRP A 882 -5.22 -35.48 35.33
C TRP A 882 -4.78 -35.74 33.89
N VAL A 883 -5.73 -35.71 32.97
CA VAL A 883 -5.45 -35.94 31.56
C VAL A 883 -4.75 -34.74 30.98
N SER A 884 -3.59 -34.97 30.35
CA SER A 884 -2.76 -33.90 29.80
C SER A 884 -1.91 -34.40 28.63
N TRP A 885 -1.67 -33.50 27.66
CA TRP A 885 -0.83 -33.78 26.49
C TRP A 885 0.12 -32.65 26.23
N HIS A 886 1.43 -32.91 26.08
CA HIS A 886 2.42 -31.94 25.64
C HIS A 886 2.29 -31.65 24.15
N GLU A 887 2.14 -32.68 23.31
CA GLU A 887 2.10 -32.52 21.87
C GLU A 887 1.31 -33.67 21.21
N LEU A 888 0.57 -33.31 20.15
CA LEU A 888 -0.15 -34.23 19.27
C LEU A 888 0.30 -34.03 17.83
N GLU A 889 0.69 -35.08 17.17
CA GLU A 889 1.14 -35.03 15.78
C GLU A 889 0.34 -36.03 14.93
N PHE A 890 -0.03 -35.59 13.72
CA PHE A 890 -0.85 -36.35 12.78
C PHE A 890 -0.08 -36.56 11.48
N TYR A 891 -0.13 -37.75 10.90
CA TYR A 891 0.63 -38.11 9.71
C TYR A 891 -0.23 -38.86 8.71
N ARG A 892 -0.13 -38.49 7.41
CA ARG A 892 -0.79 -39.13 6.27
C ARG A 892 0.18 -39.88 5.38
#